data_33e0d3b96b88f74aaa8ab733935c8543
#
_entry.id   33e0d3b96b88f74aaa8ab733935c8543
#
_cell.length_a   1.000
_cell.length_b   1.000
_cell.length_c   1.000
_cell.angle_alpha   90.00
_cell.angle_beta   90.00
_cell.angle_gamma   90.00
#
_symmetry.space_group_name_H-M   'P 1'
#
loop_
_entity.id
_entity.type
_entity.pdbx_description
1 polymer ?
#
loop_
_entity_poly.entity_id
_entity_poly.type
_entity_poly.pdbx_seq_one_letter_code
_entity_poly.pdbx_strand_id
1 'polypeptide(L)'
;MEPRTPAEWKTLFESEAFARQTEYYGPLGVEYTPAGTHLRLWAPTAKQAAVNLYRRGTGGACVGTLPLQQQDKGVWSVYLPGDQHGKYYDFTLTTPFGTCNAADPYARSAGVNGVRSMIFDPARVDPQGWERDVRPVIPPARRSVWEVGVRDFSQDPASGVHTAWRGKFLAFTQQGTTLSSDGIHPTCLNYLKRLGVSYVQLMPIFDFGSVDESRPLTRQYNWGYDPTNFNVPEGSYSTDPTRGEVRVRECKQMIAALHGAGIGVVMDVVYNHMYRSDNVLNRVVPLYYFRQNDDGSLSNGSGCGNEFASERPMARRYLIDSVLYWAREYHIDGFRFDLMGLYDVETMNLLRAELDKLPGGRDILMYGEPWQGGCSALHRYEANKNNLNMLNERIGIFCDNTRDAIKGGCFDAREPGYVEGRPGSFWDIGASVAAWCRSEKLPPHAPGQIISYVSAHDNFTLWDKLLMVRYARPEFAAVDKTALAQNRLAAGIYLTSMGLPFWQAGEEFARTKKGQGNSYHSSPALNRLDWHRAEQFHSLVDYYRGLIGLRAAFPRLGALDKAGPAAIEFFPLEQPLVGWRLPAQWGDGAAWSALCVYYNPTETAQVVTLPGGSWKLLSDGISSSLWRGSSRICTGQTVLLPLSATVFGQV
;
A
#
# COMPACT_ATOMS: atom_id res chain seq x y z
N MET A 1 -34.46 27.98 -0.03
CA MET A 1 -34.84 27.66 1.38
C MET A 1 -33.69 26.84 1.94
N GLU A 2 -33.21 27.15 3.14
CA GLU A 2 -32.13 26.38 3.76
C GLU A 2 -32.63 24.97 4.10
N PRO A 3 -31.87 23.88 3.78
CA PRO A 3 -32.28 22.52 4.12
C PRO A 3 -32.47 22.33 5.63
N ARG A 4 -33.46 21.52 6.01
CA ARG A 4 -33.82 21.28 7.41
C ARG A 4 -33.53 19.84 7.87
N THR A 5 -33.49 18.92 6.91
CA THR A 5 -33.24 17.49 7.18
C THR A 5 -31.98 17.01 6.47
N PRO A 6 -31.31 15.91 6.95
CA PRO A 6 -30.18 15.32 6.28
C PRO A 6 -30.46 14.93 4.81
N ALA A 7 -31.66 14.45 4.48
CA ALA A 7 -32.05 14.11 3.12
C ALA A 7 -32.15 15.36 2.20
N GLU A 8 -32.63 16.50 2.72
CA GLU A 8 -32.60 17.75 1.99
C GLU A 8 -31.18 18.27 1.75
N TRP A 9 -30.27 18.09 2.71
CA TRP A 9 -28.86 18.41 2.54
C TRP A 9 -28.21 17.52 1.48
N LYS A 10 -28.50 16.19 1.46
CA LYS A 10 -28.07 15.28 0.40
C LYS A 10 -28.52 15.81 -0.98
N THR A 11 -29.81 16.12 -1.13
CA THR A 11 -30.36 16.64 -2.38
C THR A 11 -29.67 17.94 -2.82
N LEU A 12 -29.38 18.85 -1.89
CA LEU A 12 -28.66 20.09 -2.20
C LEU A 12 -27.25 19.77 -2.70
N PHE A 13 -26.48 18.96 -1.97
CA PHE A 13 -25.08 18.65 -2.27
C PHE A 13 -24.88 17.86 -3.57
N GLU A 14 -25.88 17.10 -3.98
CA GLU A 14 -25.89 16.35 -5.24
C GLU A 14 -26.41 17.18 -6.43
N SER A 15 -26.88 18.41 -6.19
CA SER A 15 -27.41 19.28 -7.25
C SER A 15 -26.29 19.94 -8.05
N GLU A 16 -26.45 19.99 -9.38
CA GLU A 16 -25.57 20.78 -10.26
C GLU A 16 -25.52 22.25 -9.90
N ALA A 17 -26.63 22.81 -9.36
CA ALA A 17 -26.70 24.21 -8.95
C ALA A 17 -25.72 24.50 -7.81
N PHE A 18 -25.67 23.63 -6.79
CA PHE A 18 -24.71 23.76 -5.69
C PHE A 18 -23.27 23.60 -6.21
N ALA A 19 -23.00 22.59 -7.05
CA ALA A 19 -21.69 22.38 -7.64
C ALA A 19 -21.23 23.65 -8.39
N ARG A 20 -22.02 24.17 -9.33
CA ARG A 20 -21.69 25.39 -10.08
C ARG A 20 -21.44 26.62 -9.20
N GLN A 21 -22.14 26.73 -8.06
CA GLN A 21 -21.98 27.85 -7.13
C GLN A 21 -20.74 27.72 -6.25
N THR A 22 -20.28 26.50 -5.94
CA THR A 22 -19.29 26.24 -4.89
C THR A 22 -18.02 25.57 -5.36
N GLU A 23 -17.97 25.01 -6.58
CA GLU A 23 -16.74 24.48 -7.15
C GLU A 23 -15.66 25.57 -7.25
N TYR A 24 -14.51 25.27 -6.66
CA TYR A 24 -13.37 26.18 -6.57
C TYR A 24 -12.09 25.47 -6.94
N TYR A 25 -11.25 26.05 -7.78
CA TYR A 25 -10.00 25.49 -8.28
C TYR A 25 -8.75 26.28 -7.91
N GLY A 26 -8.91 27.35 -7.12
CA GLY A 26 -7.80 28.12 -6.59
C GLY A 26 -7.13 27.45 -5.38
N PRO A 27 -6.08 28.07 -4.78
CA PRO A 27 -5.36 27.52 -3.65
C PRO A 27 -6.22 27.41 -2.39
N LEU A 28 -6.06 26.32 -1.63
CA LEU A 28 -6.67 26.08 -0.32
C LEU A 28 -5.58 25.73 0.70
N GLY A 29 -5.89 25.90 2.00
CA GLY A 29 -4.93 25.71 3.10
C GLY A 29 -4.00 26.90 3.28
N VAL A 30 -2.76 26.60 3.64
CA VAL A 30 -1.71 27.57 4.00
C VAL A 30 -0.84 27.92 2.78
N GLU A 31 -0.71 29.20 2.45
CA GLU A 31 0.36 29.74 1.64
C GLU A 31 1.27 30.61 2.52
N TYR A 32 2.43 30.09 2.85
CA TYR A 32 3.37 30.75 3.75
C TYR A 32 4.45 31.50 2.96
N THR A 33 4.77 32.71 3.45
CA THR A 33 6.02 33.44 3.16
C THR A 33 6.55 34.06 4.45
N PRO A 34 7.85 34.43 4.53
CA PRO A 34 8.38 35.14 5.71
C PRO A 34 7.70 36.51 5.97
N ALA A 35 7.11 37.11 4.94
CA ALA A 35 6.40 38.40 5.06
C ALA A 35 4.96 38.25 5.57
N GLY A 36 4.37 37.07 5.38
CA GLY A 36 3.01 36.76 5.84
C GLY A 36 2.46 35.47 5.29
N THR A 37 1.32 35.05 5.84
CA THR A 37 0.67 33.79 5.53
C THR A 37 -0.77 34.02 5.11
N HIS A 38 -1.16 33.49 3.95
CA HIS A 38 -2.55 33.39 3.55
C HIS A 38 -3.12 32.04 4.03
N LEU A 39 -4.27 32.09 4.70
CA LEU A 39 -5.09 30.92 5.03
C LEU A 39 -6.36 30.98 4.19
N ARG A 40 -6.71 29.88 3.52
CA ARG A 40 -7.95 29.73 2.74
C ARG A 40 -8.63 28.42 3.08
N LEU A 41 -9.90 28.54 3.43
CA LEU A 41 -10.77 27.42 3.81
C LEU A 41 -11.97 27.37 2.90
N TRP A 42 -12.28 26.21 2.31
CA TRP A 42 -13.53 26.00 1.61
C TRP A 42 -14.60 25.52 2.58
N ALA A 43 -15.57 26.36 2.88
CA ALA A 43 -16.68 26.10 3.81
C ALA A 43 -17.96 26.80 3.33
N PRO A 44 -18.58 26.35 2.23
CA PRO A 44 -19.71 27.06 1.57
C PRO A 44 -20.96 27.14 2.44
N THR A 45 -21.12 26.29 3.44
CA THR A 45 -22.25 26.29 4.36
C THR A 45 -22.00 27.10 5.62
N ALA A 46 -20.79 27.61 5.83
CA ALA A 46 -20.48 28.41 7.00
C ALA A 46 -21.11 29.79 6.91
N LYS A 47 -21.63 30.27 8.03
CA LYS A 47 -22.18 31.63 8.22
C LYS A 47 -21.13 32.58 8.80
N GLN A 48 -20.19 32.03 9.56
CA GLN A 48 -19.03 32.75 10.13
C GLN A 48 -17.86 31.80 10.22
N ALA A 49 -16.66 32.35 10.03
CA ALA A 49 -15.41 31.63 10.19
C ALA A 49 -14.35 32.52 10.84
N ALA A 50 -13.56 31.97 11.76
CA ALA A 50 -12.43 32.65 12.37
C ALA A 50 -11.26 31.66 12.51
N VAL A 51 -10.01 32.15 12.47
CA VAL A 51 -8.81 31.38 12.80
C VAL A 51 -8.37 31.72 14.21
N ASN A 52 -8.07 30.67 15.00
CA ASN A 52 -7.46 30.79 16.32
C ASN A 52 -5.97 30.42 16.21
N LEU A 53 -5.11 31.23 16.78
CA LEU A 53 -3.66 31.03 16.75
C LEU A 53 -3.14 30.57 18.12
N TYR A 54 -2.16 29.66 18.11
CA TYR A 54 -1.56 29.10 19.31
C TYR A 54 -0.03 29.01 19.16
N ARG A 55 0.68 29.01 20.29
CA ARG A 55 2.13 28.78 20.32
C ARG A 55 2.51 27.30 20.42
N ARG A 56 1.55 26.41 20.72
CA ARG A 56 1.79 24.97 20.94
C ARG A 56 0.72 24.16 20.21
N GLY A 57 1.11 23.00 19.77
CA GLY A 57 0.22 22.04 19.08
C GLY A 57 -0.82 21.40 20.00
N THR A 58 -0.59 21.46 21.33
CA THR A 58 -1.55 21.00 22.33
C THR A 58 -1.42 21.85 23.59
N GLY A 59 -2.52 21.99 24.34
CA GLY A 59 -2.58 22.85 25.53
C GLY A 59 -2.29 24.33 25.22
N GLY A 60 -2.06 25.12 26.27
CA GLY A 60 -1.80 26.57 26.15
C GLY A 60 -3.02 27.38 25.71
N ALA A 61 -2.98 28.69 25.94
CA ALA A 61 -4.03 29.61 25.56
C ALA A 61 -3.99 29.96 24.08
N CYS A 62 -5.16 30.28 23.50
CA CYS A 62 -5.27 30.98 22.22
C CYS A 62 -4.60 32.36 22.36
N VAL A 63 -3.68 32.68 21.45
CA VAL A 63 -2.92 33.96 21.47
C VAL A 63 -3.53 35.01 20.55
N GLY A 64 -4.50 34.65 19.73
CA GLY A 64 -5.24 35.56 18.88
C GLY A 64 -6.32 34.84 18.09
N THR A 65 -7.43 35.50 17.88
CA THR A 65 -8.52 35.06 16.99
C THR A 65 -8.78 36.15 15.97
N LEU A 66 -8.79 35.78 14.68
CA LEU A 66 -9.06 36.71 13.58
C LEU A 66 -10.21 36.17 12.73
N PRO A 67 -11.19 37.03 12.39
CA PRO A 67 -12.25 36.63 11.48
C PRO A 67 -11.72 36.39 10.06
N LEU A 68 -12.25 35.39 9.38
CA LEU A 68 -12.03 35.19 7.96
C LEU A 68 -13.05 35.99 7.15
N GLN A 69 -12.65 36.46 5.99
CA GLN A 69 -13.51 37.13 5.02
C GLN A 69 -14.05 36.10 4.04
N GLN A 70 -15.34 36.13 3.82
CA GLN A 70 -16.01 35.31 2.81
C GLN A 70 -15.63 35.81 1.41
N GLN A 71 -15.24 34.87 0.56
CA GLN A 71 -14.93 35.06 -0.84
C GLN A 71 -15.96 34.34 -1.72
N ASP A 72 -15.78 34.42 -3.04
CA ASP A 72 -16.60 33.64 -3.98
C ASP A 72 -16.44 32.13 -3.80
N LYS A 73 -17.41 31.36 -4.30
CA LYS A 73 -17.38 29.89 -4.32
C LYS A 73 -17.33 29.22 -2.94
N GLY A 74 -17.75 29.93 -1.89
CA GLY A 74 -17.77 29.40 -0.52
C GLY A 74 -16.40 29.31 0.13
N VAL A 75 -15.40 30.05 -0.36
CA VAL A 75 -14.07 30.17 0.23
C VAL A 75 -14.09 31.25 1.31
N TRP A 76 -13.37 31.00 2.39
CA TRP A 76 -13.08 31.95 3.48
C TRP A 76 -11.58 32.18 3.56
N SER A 77 -11.14 33.42 3.72
CA SER A 77 -9.71 33.72 3.75
C SER A 77 -9.32 34.77 4.79
N VAL A 78 -8.07 34.71 5.22
CA VAL A 78 -7.44 35.71 6.06
C VAL A 78 -5.96 35.81 5.73
N TYR A 79 -5.38 37.03 5.84
CA TYR A 79 -3.94 37.27 5.76
C TYR A 79 -3.38 37.55 7.15
N LEU A 80 -2.34 36.81 7.53
CA LEU A 80 -1.59 36.96 8.76
C LEU A 80 -0.25 37.62 8.44
N PRO A 81 -0.01 38.88 8.87
CA PRO A 81 1.24 39.56 8.56
C PRO A 81 2.41 39.02 9.39
N GLY A 82 3.62 39.09 8.82
CA GLY A 82 4.88 38.67 9.44
C GLY A 82 5.08 37.16 9.44
N ASP A 83 6.23 36.74 9.96
CA ASP A 83 6.61 35.31 10.02
C ASP A 83 5.71 34.52 11.00
N GLN A 84 4.93 33.61 10.45
CA GLN A 84 4.03 32.73 11.19
C GLN A 84 4.59 31.33 11.37
N HIS A 85 5.81 31.04 10.92
CA HIS A 85 6.44 29.74 11.07
C HIS A 85 6.44 29.26 12.54
N GLY A 86 6.08 28.01 12.76
CA GLY A 86 6.03 27.39 14.09
C GLY A 86 4.76 27.65 14.88
N LYS A 87 3.84 28.48 14.38
CA LYS A 87 2.53 28.67 15.01
C LYS A 87 1.58 27.55 14.67
N TYR A 88 0.71 27.26 15.62
CA TYR A 88 -0.39 26.32 15.43
C TYR A 88 -1.70 27.09 15.30
N TYR A 89 -2.69 26.46 14.66
CA TYR A 89 -4.00 27.08 14.44
C TYR A 89 -5.10 26.04 14.33
N ASP A 90 -6.32 26.47 14.57
CA ASP A 90 -7.57 25.83 14.21
C ASP A 90 -8.57 26.89 13.72
N PHE A 91 -9.68 26.45 13.17
CA PHE A 91 -10.78 27.31 12.76
C PHE A 91 -11.95 27.17 13.73
N THR A 92 -12.60 28.29 14.09
CA THR A 92 -13.94 28.31 14.65
C THR A 92 -14.94 28.61 13.55
N LEU A 93 -15.90 27.71 13.36
CA LEU A 93 -16.90 27.78 12.29
C LEU A 93 -18.30 27.78 12.88
N THR A 94 -19.15 28.69 12.41
CA THR A 94 -20.60 28.64 12.66
C THR A 94 -21.29 28.20 11.39
N THR A 95 -21.90 27.03 11.43
CA THR A 95 -22.64 26.40 10.33
C THR A 95 -24.12 26.27 10.70
N PRO A 96 -25.01 25.82 9.79
CA PRO A 96 -26.39 25.46 10.14
C PRO A 96 -26.52 24.37 11.22
N PHE A 97 -25.45 23.58 11.45
CA PHE A 97 -25.40 22.51 12.45
C PHE A 97 -24.82 22.95 13.80
N GLY A 98 -24.47 24.22 13.95
CA GLY A 98 -23.91 24.78 15.19
C GLY A 98 -22.52 25.37 15.00
N THR A 99 -21.90 25.71 16.14
CA THR A 99 -20.54 26.26 16.20
C THR A 99 -19.56 25.19 16.69
N CYS A 100 -18.45 25.02 15.98
CA CYS A 100 -17.42 24.04 16.32
C CYS A 100 -16.01 24.56 15.99
N ASN A 101 -14.99 23.90 16.57
CA ASN A 101 -13.60 24.08 16.15
C ASN A 101 -13.18 22.91 15.25
N ALA A 102 -12.38 23.21 14.23
CA ALA A 102 -11.84 22.22 13.32
C ALA A 102 -10.38 22.54 12.97
N ALA A 103 -9.54 21.52 12.83
CA ALA A 103 -8.26 21.65 12.15
C ALA A 103 -8.47 22.01 10.67
N ASP A 104 -7.42 22.36 9.96
CA ASP A 104 -7.50 22.62 8.52
C ASP A 104 -7.49 21.29 7.75
N PRO A 105 -8.47 21.01 6.89
CA PRO A 105 -8.43 19.85 6.00
C PRO A 105 -7.16 19.75 5.15
N TYR A 106 -6.60 20.90 4.76
CA TYR A 106 -5.36 21.01 3.98
C TYR A 106 -4.10 21.18 4.84
N ALA A 107 -4.18 20.93 6.17
CA ALA A 107 -3.01 20.95 7.03
C ALA A 107 -1.91 20.00 6.51
N ARG A 108 -0.66 20.46 6.50
CA ARG A 108 0.52 19.68 6.07
C ARG A 108 1.37 19.22 7.26
N SER A 109 1.07 19.72 8.44
CA SER A 109 1.60 19.29 9.73
C SER A 109 0.63 19.64 10.84
N ALA A 110 0.72 18.94 11.97
CA ALA A 110 -0.14 19.13 13.11
C ALA A 110 0.62 18.93 14.43
N GLY A 111 0.01 19.37 15.52
CA GLY A 111 0.40 19.02 16.88
C GLY A 111 -0.07 17.63 17.28
N VAL A 112 0.12 17.30 18.56
CA VAL A 112 -0.27 16.01 19.15
C VAL A 112 -1.72 15.64 18.81
N ASN A 113 -1.92 14.40 18.35
CA ASN A 113 -3.22 13.83 17.98
C ASN A 113 -3.93 14.62 16.86
N GLY A 114 -3.21 15.38 16.05
CA GLY A 114 -3.78 16.08 14.90
C GLY A 114 -4.76 17.22 15.20
N VAL A 115 -4.91 17.63 16.45
CA VAL A 115 -5.99 18.54 16.90
C VAL A 115 -5.81 19.96 16.37
N ARG A 116 -4.57 20.44 16.24
CA ARG A 116 -4.24 21.76 15.70
C ARG A 116 -3.29 21.62 14.52
N SER A 117 -3.60 22.31 13.45
CA SER A 117 -2.74 22.44 12.29
C SER A 117 -1.51 23.32 12.59
N MET A 118 -0.41 23.11 11.86
CA MET A 118 0.81 23.90 12.04
C MET A 118 1.14 24.69 10.76
N ILE A 119 1.49 25.97 10.91
CA ILE A 119 2.08 26.78 9.85
C ILE A 119 3.59 26.59 9.88
N PHE A 120 4.19 26.16 8.77
CA PHE A 120 5.62 26.00 8.69
C PHE A 120 6.18 26.38 7.30
N ASP A 121 7.45 26.74 7.30
CA ASP A 121 8.26 26.96 6.10
C ASP A 121 8.93 25.62 5.72
N PRO A 122 8.61 25.03 4.57
CA PRO A 122 9.26 23.79 4.12
C PRO A 122 10.80 23.91 4.10
N ALA A 123 11.35 25.04 3.68
CA ALA A 123 12.80 25.26 3.64
C ALA A 123 13.50 25.15 5.02
N ARG A 124 12.75 25.37 6.12
CA ARG A 124 13.28 25.22 7.50
C ARG A 124 13.04 23.83 8.07
N VAL A 125 12.15 23.05 7.47
CA VAL A 125 11.70 21.75 8.00
C VAL A 125 12.30 20.59 7.22
N ASP A 126 12.52 20.75 5.93
CA ASP A 126 13.05 19.71 5.07
C ASP A 126 14.43 19.22 5.55
N PRO A 127 14.71 17.92 5.47
CA PRO A 127 16.03 17.41 5.79
C PRO A 127 17.08 17.93 4.81
N GLN A 128 18.32 18.03 5.28
CA GLN A 128 19.42 18.47 4.42
C GLN A 128 19.55 17.57 3.18
N GLY A 129 19.57 18.17 2.00
CA GLY A 129 19.70 17.48 0.72
C GLY A 129 18.39 16.97 0.13
N TRP A 130 17.25 17.30 0.73
CA TRP A 130 15.93 16.89 0.22
C TRP A 130 15.68 17.37 -1.21
N GLU A 131 16.19 18.52 -1.57
CA GLU A 131 16.13 19.11 -2.91
C GLU A 131 16.83 18.25 -4.00
N ARG A 132 17.66 17.29 -3.59
CA ARG A 132 18.37 16.34 -4.47
C ARG A 132 17.78 14.94 -4.47
N ASP A 133 16.78 14.71 -3.62
CA ASP A 133 16.10 13.43 -3.59
C ASP A 133 15.32 13.22 -4.89
N VAL A 134 15.49 12.05 -5.48
CA VAL A 134 14.81 11.67 -6.73
C VAL A 134 14.27 10.24 -6.61
N ARG A 135 13.11 10.01 -7.21
CA ARG A 135 12.52 8.68 -7.30
C ARG A 135 13.44 7.72 -8.03
N PRO A 136 13.65 6.50 -7.52
CA PRO A 136 14.43 5.48 -8.22
C PRO A 136 13.71 5.04 -9.49
N VAL A 137 14.45 4.90 -10.59
CA VAL A 137 13.93 4.34 -11.84
C VAL A 137 13.99 2.82 -11.76
N ILE A 138 12.82 2.16 -11.71
CA ILE A 138 12.70 0.71 -11.52
C ILE A 138 12.10 0.08 -12.78
N PRO A 139 12.91 -0.68 -13.56
CA PRO A 139 12.41 -1.38 -14.74
C PRO A 139 11.27 -2.35 -14.40
N PRO A 140 10.26 -2.53 -15.27
CA PRO A 140 9.08 -3.36 -15.00
C PRO A 140 9.39 -4.77 -14.51
N ALA A 141 10.37 -5.46 -15.09
CA ALA A 141 10.78 -6.81 -14.69
C ALA A 141 11.38 -6.89 -13.28
N ARG A 142 11.89 -5.78 -12.75
CA ARG A 142 12.45 -5.69 -11.39
C ARG A 142 11.42 -5.27 -10.34
N ARG A 143 10.22 -4.86 -10.77
CA ARG A 143 9.17 -4.40 -9.84
C ARG A 143 8.71 -5.56 -8.96
N SER A 144 8.77 -5.34 -7.67
CA SER A 144 8.25 -6.21 -6.61
C SER A 144 7.95 -5.36 -5.37
N VAL A 145 6.88 -5.67 -4.66
CA VAL A 145 6.40 -4.87 -3.52
C VAL A 145 6.45 -5.68 -2.25
N TRP A 146 7.06 -5.13 -1.22
CA TRP A 146 7.17 -5.69 0.12
C TRP A 146 6.41 -4.79 1.10
N GLU A 147 5.34 -5.31 1.72
CA GLU A 147 4.46 -4.54 2.58
C GLU A 147 4.89 -4.60 4.03
N VAL A 148 5.00 -3.44 4.71
CA VAL A 148 5.37 -3.38 6.14
C VAL A 148 4.73 -2.20 6.85
N GLY A 149 4.35 -2.38 8.13
CA GLY A 149 4.06 -1.28 9.05
C GLY A 149 5.35 -0.63 9.54
N VAL A 150 5.38 0.70 9.63
CA VAL A 150 6.56 1.45 10.15
C VAL A 150 6.98 0.91 11.51
N ARG A 151 6.01 0.62 12.35
CA ARG A 151 6.26 0.11 13.69
C ARG A 151 6.81 -1.32 13.68
N ASP A 152 6.24 -2.18 12.83
CA ASP A 152 6.62 -3.59 12.75
C ASP A 152 8.06 -3.80 12.29
N PHE A 153 8.54 -2.91 11.43
CA PHE A 153 9.85 -2.99 10.77
C PHE A 153 11.02 -3.17 11.74
N SER A 154 11.01 -2.43 12.86
CA SER A 154 12.16 -2.37 13.75
C SER A 154 11.84 -2.51 15.24
N GLN A 155 10.56 -2.77 15.59
CA GLN A 155 10.13 -2.86 16.98
C GLN A 155 10.78 -4.02 17.75
N ASP A 156 11.28 -5.04 17.05
CA ASP A 156 12.04 -6.13 17.66
C ASP A 156 13.33 -5.58 18.32
N PRO A 157 13.59 -5.86 19.61
CA PRO A 157 14.86 -5.51 20.25
C PRO A 157 16.08 -6.06 19.51
N ALA A 158 15.95 -7.22 18.85
CA ALA A 158 17.00 -7.85 18.06
C ALA A 158 17.23 -7.20 16.69
N SER A 159 16.44 -6.19 16.30
CA SER A 159 16.61 -5.49 15.01
C SER A 159 17.96 -4.77 14.84
N GLY A 160 18.72 -4.55 15.93
CA GLY A 160 19.96 -3.75 15.92
C GLY A 160 19.72 -2.24 15.78
N VAL A 161 18.47 -1.80 15.66
CA VAL A 161 18.12 -0.38 15.58
C VAL A 161 18.23 0.29 16.94
N HIS A 162 18.73 1.53 16.97
CA HIS A 162 18.82 2.35 18.17
C HIS A 162 17.47 2.45 18.87
N THR A 163 17.44 2.28 20.19
CA THR A 163 16.20 2.15 20.98
C THR A 163 15.22 3.31 20.78
N ALA A 164 15.72 4.56 20.67
CA ALA A 164 14.87 5.73 20.44
C ALA A 164 14.21 5.78 19.05
N TRP A 165 14.71 5.01 18.09
CA TRP A 165 14.22 4.98 16.70
C TRP A 165 13.39 3.74 16.38
N ARG A 166 13.36 2.74 17.27
CA ARG A 166 12.57 1.51 17.05
C ARG A 166 11.08 1.83 16.87
N GLY A 167 10.51 1.30 15.80
CA GLY A 167 9.12 1.52 15.44
C GLY A 167 8.79 2.94 14.96
N LYS A 168 9.80 3.70 14.49
CA LYS A 168 9.69 5.08 14.04
C LYS A 168 10.26 5.27 12.64
N PHE A 169 9.96 6.41 12.00
CA PHE A 169 10.48 6.76 10.68
C PHE A 169 12.02 6.65 10.61
N LEU A 170 12.72 7.13 11.63
CA LEU A 170 14.19 7.11 11.66
C LEU A 170 14.80 5.70 11.68
N ALA A 171 14.05 4.67 12.01
CA ALA A 171 14.54 3.29 11.92
C ALA A 171 15.00 2.91 10.51
N PHE A 172 14.35 3.45 9.48
CA PHE A 172 14.70 3.22 8.08
C PHE A 172 15.98 3.92 7.63
N THR A 173 16.46 4.91 8.39
CA THR A 173 17.68 5.66 8.06
C THR A 173 18.94 5.00 8.60
N GLN A 174 18.81 4.08 9.57
CA GLN A 174 19.97 3.49 10.23
C GLN A 174 20.64 2.45 9.33
N GLN A 175 21.90 2.72 8.98
CA GLN A 175 22.73 1.82 8.19
C GLN A 175 23.44 0.80 9.09
N GLY A 176 23.83 -0.34 8.50
CA GLY A 176 24.67 -1.33 9.17
C GLY A 176 23.98 -2.13 10.27
N THR A 177 22.64 -2.12 10.34
CA THR A 177 21.89 -2.90 11.34
C THR A 177 22.02 -4.40 11.09
N THR A 178 22.28 -5.15 12.18
CA THR A 178 22.38 -6.61 12.17
C THR A 178 21.64 -7.20 13.38
N LEU A 179 21.32 -8.49 13.30
CA LEU A 179 20.62 -9.25 14.34
C LEU A 179 21.35 -9.13 15.68
N SER A 180 20.69 -8.56 16.68
CA SER A 180 21.30 -8.32 18.00
C SER A 180 22.67 -7.63 17.95
N SER A 181 22.95 -6.87 16.87
CA SER A 181 24.23 -6.20 16.60
C SER A 181 25.42 -7.15 16.44
N ASP A 182 25.20 -8.35 15.90
CA ASP A 182 26.23 -9.38 15.70
C ASP A 182 27.24 -9.07 14.58
N GLY A 183 26.96 -8.05 13.74
CA GLY A 183 27.81 -7.66 12.61
C GLY A 183 27.74 -8.59 11.38
N ILE A 184 26.91 -9.64 11.40
CA ILE A 184 26.88 -10.70 10.39
C ILE A 184 25.54 -10.78 9.67
N HIS A 185 24.42 -10.85 10.42
CA HIS A 185 23.09 -11.10 9.88
C HIS A 185 22.33 -9.78 9.68
N PRO A 186 22.18 -9.29 8.44
CA PRO A 186 21.58 -7.99 8.18
C PRO A 186 20.11 -7.96 8.56
N THR A 187 19.68 -6.83 9.13
CA THR A 187 18.29 -6.53 9.48
C THR A 187 17.84 -5.21 8.82
N CYS A 188 16.59 -4.90 8.90
CA CYS A 188 16.01 -3.63 8.48
C CYS A 188 16.46 -3.20 7.07
N LEU A 189 16.95 -1.97 6.88
CA LEU A 189 17.33 -1.45 5.55
C LEU A 189 18.43 -2.32 4.88
N ASN A 190 19.38 -2.83 5.64
CA ASN A 190 20.42 -3.70 5.10
C ASN A 190 19.87 -5.05 4.63
N TYR A 191 18.85 -5.57 5.31
CA TYR A 191 18.14 -6.76 4.88
C TYR A 191 17.40 -6.52 3.56
N LEU A 192 16.68 -5.40 3.43
CA LEU A 192 15.97 -5.05 2.18
C LEU A 192 16.92 -4.94 0.99
N LYS A 193 18.08 -4.30 1.17
CA LYS A 193 19.13 -4.21 0.15
C LYS A 193 19.63 -5.60 -0.27
N ARG A 194 19.79 -6.52 0.69
CA ARG A 194 20.20 -7.90 0.42
C ARG A 194 19.10 -8.71 -0.25
N LEU A 195 17.86 -8.58 0.17
CA LEU A 195 16.69 -9.26 -0.41
C LEU A 195 16.50 -8.87 -1.89
N GLY A 196 16.73 -7.60 -2.22
CA GLY A 196 16.65 -7.08 -3.58
C GLY A 196 15.23 -6.67 -3.99
N VAL A 197 14.32 -6.45 -3.03
CA VAL A 197 13.00 -5.88 -3.26
C VAL A 197 13.14 -4.46 -3.85
N SER A 198 12.21 -4.08 -4.70
CA SER A 198 12.30 -2.81 -5.41
C SER A 198 11.37 -1.72 -4.88
N TYR A 199 10.27 -2.09 -4.23
CA TYR A 199 9.36 -1.17 -3.56
C TYR A 199 9.06 -1.66 -2.15
N VAL A 200 8.97 -0.72 -1.21
CA VAL A 200 8.39 -0.93 0.11
C VAL A 200 7.03 -0.23 0.15
N GLN A 201 5.96 -1.01 0.31
CA GLN A 201 4.65 -0.45 0.67
C GLN A 201 4.60 -0.26 2.17
N LEU A 202 4.42 0.98 2.58
CA LEU A 202 4.20 1.34 3.98
C LEU A 202 2.70 1.32 4.27
N MET A 203 2.28 0.52 5.26
CA MET A 203 0.94 0.66 5.85
C MET A 203 0.73 2.11 6.27
N PRO A 204 -0.50 2.60 6.51
CA PRO A 204 -0.79 4.03 6.58
C PRO A 204 0.21 4.84 7.40
N ILE A 205 0.74 5.90 6.81
CA ILE A 205 1.74 6.81 7.40
C ILE A 205 1.22 8.23 7.60
N PHE A 206 -0.01 8.52 7.20
CA PHE A 206 -0.65 9.76 7.57
C PHE A 206 -1.35 9.63 8.94
N ASP A 207 -1.68 10.77 9.54
CA ASP A 207 -2.17 10.93 10.90
C ASP A 207 -3.46 10.13 11.16
N PHE A 208 -3.46 9.25 12.16
CA PHE A 208 -4.57 8.36 12.52
C PHE A 208 -4.91 8.43 14.01
N GLY A 209 -6.14 8.05 14.38
CA GLY A 209 -6.75 8.47 15.65
C GLY A 209 -6.68 7.50 16.81
N SER A 210 -6.36 6.23 16.58
CA SER A 210 -6.43 5.19 17.63
C SER A 210 -5.20 5.09 18.53
N VAL A 211 -4.12 5.81 18.20
CA VAL A 211 -2.90 5.90 19.01
C VAL A 211 -2.81 7.29 19.61
N ASP A 212 -2.83 7.39 20.95
CA ASP A 212 -2.69 8.65 21.67
C ASP A 212 -1.20 9.03 21.75
N GLU A 213 -0.79 9.99 20.93
CA GLU A 213 0.59 10.49 20.85
C GLU A 213 1.08 11.15 22.16
N SER A 214 0.17 11.57 23.05
CA SER A 214 0.50 12.16 24.36
C SER A 214 0.95 11.14 25.39
N ARG A 215 0.80 9.85 25.10
CA ARG A 215 1.06 8.74 26.04
C ARG A 215 2.21 7.86 25.55
N PRO A 216 2.86 7.08 26.45
CA PRO A 216 3.87 6.12 26.06
C PRO A 216 3.35 5.12 25.02
N LEU A 217 4.06 4.97 23.92
CA LEU A 217 3.67 4.13 22.77
C LEU A 217 3.91 2.63 23.00
N THR A 218 4.54 2.23 24.11
CA THR A 218 4.97 0.84 24.37
C THR A 218 3.84 -0.19 24.40
N ARG A 219 2.62 0.25 24.75
CA ARG A 219 1.43 -0.61 24.84
C ARG A 219 0.34 -0.26 23.84
N GLN A 220 0.57 0.73 22.99
CA GLN A 220 -0.36 1.15 21.97
C GLN A 220 0.06 0.60 20.62
N TYR A 221 -0.86 0.11 19.83
CA TYR A 221 -0.64 -0.37 18.47
C TYR A 221 -1.92 -0.26 17.66
N ASN A 222 -1.78 0.20 16.44
CA ASN A 222 -2.79 0.08 15.41
C ASN A 222 -2.09 -0.01 14.04
N TRP A 223 -2.75 -0.59 13.05
CA TRP A 223 -2.26 -0.59 11.67
C TRP A 223 -2.34 0.79 11.03
N GLY A 224 -3.23 1.68 11.49
CA GLY A 224 -3.39 3.04 11.00
C GLY A 224 -4.54 3.25 10.01
N TYR A 225 -5.45 2.28 9.86
CA TYR A 225 -6.63 2.42 8.99
C TYR A 225 -7.80 3.17 9.67
N ASP A 226 -7.48 4.19 10.43
CA ASP A 226 -8.43 5.07 11.13
C ASP A 226 -7.99 6.55 11.02
N PRO A 227 -7.95 7.11 9.79
CA PRO A 227 -7.36 8.39 9.48
C PRO A 227 -8.08 9.57 10.13
N THR A 228 -7.29 10.58 10.55
CA THR A 228 -7.78 11.86 11.09
C THR A 228 -7.38 13.05 10.22
N ASN A 229 -6.18 13.06 9.64
CA ASN A 229 -5.69 14.08 8.74
C ASN A 229 -4.95 13.45 7.56
N PHE A 230 -5.46 13.60 6.34
CA PHE A 230 -4.92 12.94 5.16
C PHE A 230 -3.59 13.52 4.62
N ASN A 231 -3.22 14.75 5.01
CA ASN A 231 -2.02 15.42 4.50
C ASN A 231 -0.91 15.60 5.56
N VAL A 232 -1.08 15.02 6.74
CA VAL A 232 -0.16 15.14 7.88
C VAL A 232 0.50 13.79 8.12
N PRO A 233 1.84 13.70 8.22
CA PRO A 233 2.50 12.46 8.65
C PRO A 233 2.13 12.06 10.08
N GLU A 234 2.03 10.77 10.35
CA GLU A 234 1.70 10.21 11.65
C GLU A 234 2.72 10.61 12.74
N GLY A 235 2.24 11.19 13.82
CA GLY A 235 3.11 11.70 14.88
C GLY A 235 3.69 10.61 15.77
N SER A 236 3.00 9.50 15.99
CA SER A 236 3.54 8.39 16.78
C SER A 236 4.75 7.72 16.14
N TYR A 237 4.93 7.89 14.84
CA TYR A 237 6.11 7.43 14.11
C TYR A 237 7.29 8.42 14.14
N SER A 238 7.09 9.63 14.66
CA SER A 238 8.17 10.60 14.88
C SER A 238 8.82 10.43 16.26
N THR A 239 10.03 10.96 16.44
CA THR A 239 10.71 10.94 17.75
C THR A 239 10.14 11.94 18.73
N ASP A 240 9.48 13.00 18.25
CA ASP A 240 8.82 14.03 19.07
C ASP A 240 7.48 14.47 18.44
N PRO A 241 6.35 13.86 18.84
CA PRO A 241 5.03 14.24 18.31
C PRO A 241 4.55 15.61 18.79
N THR A 242 5.19 16.21 19.79
CA THR A 242 4.80 17.55 20.30
C THR A 242 5.21 18.68 19.37
N ARG A 243 6.12 18.40 18.43
CA ARG A 243 6.68 19.33 17.46
C ARG A 243 6.34 18.89 16.05
N GLY A 244 5.38 19.58 15.42
CA GLY A 244 4.86 19.19 14.10
C GLY A 244 5.93 19.11 13.00
N GLU A 245 6.98 19.94 13.05
CA GLU A 245 8.08 19.89 12.08
C GLU A 245 8.89 18.59 12.15
N VAL A 246 8.90 17.88 13.30
CA VAL A 246 9.68 16.66 13.47
C VAL A 246 9.07 15.52 12.64
N ARG A 247 7.74 15.34 12.68
CA ARG A 247 7.06 14.30 11.90
C ARG A 247 7.26 14.47 10.38
N VAL A 248 7.24 15.73 9.90
CA VAL A 248 7.49 16.04 8.48
C VAL A 248 8.93 15.67 8.09
N ARG A 249 9.90 16.16 8.86
CA ARG A 249 11.34 15.94 8.60
C ARG A 249 11.70 14.47 8.61
N GLU A 250 11.27 13.74 9.64
CA GLU A 250 11.63 12.33 9.81
C GLU A 250 10.96 11.43 8.77
N CYS A 251 9.72 11.72 8.36
CA CYS A 251 9.07 11.03 7.26
C CYS A 251 9.85 11.21 5.94
N LYS A 252 10.28 12.45 5.62
CA LYS A 252 11.13 12.72 4.45
C LYS A 252 12.49 12.02 4.55
N GLN A 253 13.12 11.97 5.74
CA GLN A 253 14.37 11.25 5.95
C GLN A 253 14.23 9.74 5.70
N MET A 254 13.13 9.13 6.12
CA MET A 254 12.81 7.73 5.83
C MET A 254 12.75 7.49 4.32
N ILE A 255 11.99 8.32 3.59
CA ILE A 255 11.83 8.20 2.14
C ILE A 255 13.18 8.37 1.43
N ALA A 256 13.93 9.41 1.76
CA ALA A 256 15.27 9.64 1.19
C ALA A 256 16.23 8.46 1.46
N ALA A 257 16.14 7.80 2.61
CA ALA A 257 16.96 6.64 2.92
C ALA A 257 16.60 5.42 2.07
N LEU A 258 15.31 5.21 1.78
CA LEU A 258 14.83 4.15 0.88
C LEU A 258 15.24 4.45 -0.57
N HIS A 259 15.05 5.68 -1.05
CA HIS A 259 15.50 6.12 -2.38
C HIS A 259 17.01 5.96 -2.55
N GLY A 260 17.79 6.37 -1.55
CA GLY A 260 19.25 6.18 -1.52
C GLY A 260 19.69 4.70 -1.54
N ALA A 261 18.79 3.78 -1.18
CA ALA A 261 18.99 2.34 -1.33
C ALA A 261 18.48 1.80 -2.68
N GLY A 262 17.94 2.63 -3.56
CA GLY A 262 17.34 2.24 -4.84
C GLY A 262 15.96 1.58 -4.69
N ILE A 263 15.25 1.86 -3.58
CA ILE A 263 13.96 1.28 -3.23
C ILE A 263 12.89 2.39 -3.30
N GLY A 264 11.87 2.19 -4.12
CA GLY A 264 10.71 3.07 -4.20
C GLY A 264 9.77 2.91 -3.01
N VAL A 265 9.01 3.94 -2.70
CA VAL A 265 8.06 3.97 -1.58
C VAL A 265 6.63 3.99 -2.11
N VAL A 266 5.84 3.00 -1.73
CA VAL A 266 4.39 2.98 -1.96
C VAL A 266 3.69 3.36 -0.67
N MET A 267 2.82 4.35 -0.73
CA MET A 267 2.02 4.79 0.40
C MET A 267 0.65 4.12 0.36
N ASP A 268 0.26 3.50 1.44
CA ASP A 268 -1.08 3.00 1.65
C ASP A 268 -1.99 4.16 2.07
N VAL A 269 -3.06 4.41 1.31
CA VAL A 269 -3.93 5.56 1.49
C VAL A 269 -5.38 5.13 1.76
N VAL A 270 -5.95 5.67 2.84
CA VAL A 270 -7.26 5.32 3.39
C VAL A 270 -8.19 6.52 3.24
N TYR A 271 -8.51 6.91 1.99
CA TYR A 271 -9.45 8.03 1.76
C TYR A 271 -10.93 7.60 1.80
N ASN A 272 -11.19 6.29 1.88
CA ASN A 272 -12.56 5.75 1.83
C ASN A 272 -13.40 6.11 3.06
N HIS A 273 -12.79 6.43 4.20
CA HIS A 273 -13.46 6.85 5.44
C HIS A 273 -12.53 7.69 6.33
N MET A 274 -13.07 8.21 7.41
CA MET A 274 -12.32 8.80 8.53
C MET A 274 -12.68 8.11 9.84
N TYR A 275 -11.76 8.17 10.82
CA TYR A 275 -11.85 7.47 12.11
C TYR A 275 -13.19 7.66 12.83
N ARG A 276 -13.76 8.86 12.76
CA ARG A 276 -15.04 9.18 13.40
C ARG A 276 -15.93 9.97 12.45
N SER A 277 -17.24 9.90 12.63
CA SER A 277 -18.17 10.76 11.92
C SER A 277 -18.00 12.25 12.28
N ASP A 278 -17.61 12.55 13.53
CA ASP A 278 -17.19 13.89 13.98
C ASP A 278 -15.70 14.12 13.67
N ASN A 279 -15.38 14.30 12.41
CA ASN A 279 -14.02 14.51 11.90
C ASN A 279 -13.85 15.92 11.31
N VAL A 280 -12.62 16.25 10.93
CA VAL A 280 -12.27 17.58 10.40
C VAL A 280 -13.10 17.98 9.17
N LEU A 281 -13.34 17.07 8.23
CA LEU A 281 -14.12 17.36 7.03
C LEU A 281 -15.59 17.64 7.36
N ASN A 282 -16.16 16.83 8.25
CA ASN A 282 -17.56 16.95 8.64
C ASN A 282 -17.80 18.16 9.58
N ARG A 283 -16.78 18.62 10.28
CA ARG A 283 -16.84 19.88 11.06
C ARG A 283 -16.79 21.11 10.16
N VAL A 284 -16.02 21.07 9.07
CA VAL A 284 -15.85 22.20 8.13
C VAL A 284 -17.04 22.33 7.19
N VAL A 285 -17.48 21.23 6.56
CA VAL A 285 -18.68 21.19 5.70
C VAL A 285 -19.49 19.95 6.05
N PRO A 286 -20.37 20.08 7.06
CA PRO A 286 -21.15 18.94 7.54
C PRO A 286 -21.89 18.23 6.41
N LEU A 287 -21.77 16.87 6.39
CA LEU A 287 -22.41 15.95 5.45
C LEU A 287 -21.90 16.01 4.00
N TYR A 288 -21.09 16.97 3.59
CA TYR A 288 -20.71 17.13 2.18
C TYR A 288 -19.69 16.07 1.73
N TYR A 289 -18.67 15.81 2.52
CA TYR A 289 -17.58 14.91 2.12
C TYR A 289 -17.93 13.43 2.25
N PHE A 290 -19.04 13.12 2.92
CA PHE A 290 -19.47 11.76 3.18
C PHE A 290 -20.74 11.40 2.43
N ARG A 291 -20.76 10.20 1.88
CA ARG A 291 -21.90 9.65 1.15
C ARG A 291 -23.05 9.37 2.09
N GLN A 292 -24.26 9.57 1.61
CA GLN A 292 -25.48 9.42 2.39
C GLN A 292 -26.43 8.45 1.71
N ASN A 293 -27.16 7.69 2.51
CA ASN A 293 -28.32 6.91 2.10
C ASN A 293 -29.50 7.85 1.72
N ASP A 294 -30.59 7.32 1.18
CA ASP A 294 -31.73 8.13 0.73
C ASP A 294 -32.45 8.86 1.86
N ASP A 295 -32.39 8.33 3.09
CA ASP A 295 -32.92 8.98 4.28
C ASP A 295 -31.99 10.08 4.85
N GLY A 296 -30.82 10.28 4.23
CA GLY A 296 -29.81 11.23 4.64
C GLY A 296 -28.86 10.73 5.73
N SER A 297 -29.01 9.52 6.24
CA SER A 297 -28.03 8.90 7.13
C SER A 297 -26.71 8.63 6.39
N LEU A 298 -25.58 8.56 7.12
CA LEU A 298 -24.29 8.27 6.50
C LEU A 298 -24.26 6.84 5.96
N SER A 299 -23.76 6.68 4.73
CA SER A 299 -23.45 5.38 4.16
C SER A 299 -22.27 4.73 4.88
N ASN A 300 -22.26 3.40 4.93
CA ASN A 300 -21.25 2.61 5.65
C ASN A 300 -20.61 1.52 4.78
N GLY A 301 -20.34 1.82 3.53
CA GLY A 301 -19.64 0.91 2.61
C GLY A 301 -18.22 0.57 3.07
N SER A 302 -17.61 1.40 3.92
CA SER A 302 -16.31 1.11 4.55
C SER A 302 -16.39 0.08 5.67
N GLY A 303 -17.57 -0.10 6.30
CA GLY A 303 -17.71 -0.85 7.56
C GLY A 303 -17.23 -0.07 8.80
N CYS A 304 -16.80 1.21 8.64
CA CYS A 304 -16.23 2.04 9.69
C CYS A 304 -17.15 3.21 10.12
N GLY A 305 -18.42 3.20 9.71
CA GLY A 305 -19.43 4.17 10.14
C GLY A 305 -19.57 5.42 9.26
N ASN A 306 -18.75 5.58 8.25
CA ASN A 306 -18.85 6.64 7.25
C ASN A 306 -18.13 6.21 5.94
N GLU A 307 -18.43 6.90 4.85
CA GLU A 307 -17.93 6.59 3.53
C GLU A 307 -17.73 7.87 2.72
N PHE A 308 -16.52 8.05 2.16
CA PHE A 308 -16.15 9.27 1.44
C PHE A 308 -16.86 9.36 0.08
N ALA A 309 -17.43 10.53 -0.23
CA ALA A 309 -18.20 10.77 -1.45
C ALA A 309 -17.29 11.25 -2.60
N SER A 310 -16.49 10.32 -3.17
CA SER A 310 -15.50 10.61 -4.21
C SER A 310 -16.11 11.24 -5.48
N GLU A 311 -17.38 10.99 -5.75
CA GLU A 311 -18.13 11.50 -6.89
C GLU A 311 -18.51 12.99 -6.76
N ARG A 312 -18.43 13.58 -5.55
CA ARG A 312 -18.72 15.01 -5.34
C ARG A 312 -17.53 15.89 -5.73
N PRO A 313 -17.71 16.97 -6.50
CA PRO A 313 -16.61 17.72 -7.11
C PRO A 313 -15.51 18.15 -6.14
N MET A 314 -15.87 18.78 -5.01
CA MET A 314 -14.86 19.26 -4.06
C MET A 314 -14.27 18.14 -3.17
N ALA A 315 -14.98 17.02 -2.99
CA ALA A 315 -14.44 15.83 -2.35
C ALA A 315 -13.43 15.14 -3.29
N ARG A 316 -13.77 14.94 -4.57
CA ARG A 316 -12.88 14.47 -5.63
C ARG A 316 -11.62 15.33 -5.71
N ARG A 317 -11.79 16.66 -5.75
CA ARG A 317 -10.68 17.59 -5.76
C ARG A 317 -9.77 17.40 -4.55
N TYR A 318 -10.33 17.32 -3.35
CA TYR A 318 -9.56 17.15 -2.12
C TYR A 318 -8.72 15.86 -2.13
N LEU A 319 -9.30 14.75 -2.60
CA LEU A 319 -8.59 13.48 -2.76
C LEU A 319 -7.43 13.61 -3.76
N ILE A 320 -7.68 14.21 -4.94
CA ILE A 320 -6.66 14.42 -5.98
C ILE A 320 -5.54 15.33 -5.47
N ASP A 321 -5.89 16.46 -4.84
CA ASP A 321 -4.92 17.41 -4.27
C ASP A 321 -4.03 16.73 -3.22
N SER A 322 -4.61 15.87 -2.37
CA SER A 322 -3.90 15.13 -1.34
C SER A 322 -2.90 14.14 -1.94
N VAL A 323 -3.31 13.32 -2.89
CA VAL A 323 -2.40 12.37 -3.56
C VAL A 323 -1.27 13.09 -4.30
N LEU A 324 -1.60 14.17 -5.02
CA LEU A 324 -0.60 14.99 -5.70
C LEU A 324 0.36 15.67 -4.73
N TYR A 325 -0.10 16.09 -3.55
CA TYR A 325 0.74 16.62 -2.49
C TYR A 325 1.77 15.59 -2.03
N TRP A 326 1.36 14.37 -1.69
CA TRP A 326 2.28 13.30 -1.31
C TRP A 326 3.25 12.94 -2.43
N ALA A 327 2.77 12.90 -3.68
CA ALA A 327 3.62 12.63 -4.83
C ALA A 327 4.67 13.72 -5.07
N ARG A 328 4.33 15.00 -4.88
CA ARG A 328 5.24 16.13 -5.13
C ARG A 328 6.15 16.44 -3.96
N GLU A 329 5.57 16.48 -2.76
CA GLU A 329 6.26 16.96 -1.56
C GLU A 329 7.07 15.89 -0.86
N TYR A 330 6.61 14.64 -0.93
CA TYR A 330 7.28 13.48 -0.31
C TYR A 330 7.88 12.53 -1.35
N HIS A 331 7.81 12.85 -2.63
CA HIS A 331 8.34 12.04 -3.74
C HIS A 331 7.86 10.58 -3.73
N ILE A 332 6.64 10.32 -3.28
CA ILE A 332 6.06 8.97 -3.20
C ILE A 332 6.00 8.33 -4.59
N ASP A 333 6.45 7.07 -4.70
CA ASP A 333 6.58 6.31 -5.95
C ASP A 333 5.36 5.46 -6.30
N GLY A 334 4.41 5.35 -5.40
CA GLY A 334 3.17 4.62 -5.65
C GLY A 334 2.13 4.82 -4.55
N PHE A 335 0.89 4.52 -4.89
CA PHE A 335 -0.25 4.61 -3.98
C PHE A 335 -1.07 3.32 -4.02
N ARG A 336 -1.30 2.73 -2.86
CA ARG A 336 -2.25 1.63 -2.64
C ARG A 336 -3.51 2.20 -2.01
N PHE A 337 -4.65 2.05 -2.68
CA PHE A 337 -5.94 2.52 -2.21
C PHE A 337 -6.65 1.43 -1.41
N ASP A 338 -6.82 1.69 -0.12
CA ASP A 338 -7.65 0.89 0.76
C ASP A 338 -9.10 0.92 0.26
N LEU A 339 -9.78 -0.24 0.24
CA LEU A 339 -11.15 -0.40 -0.23
C LEU A 339 -11.44 0.40 -1.51
N MET A 340 -10.59 0.24 -2.54
CA MET A 340 -10.71 1.00 -3.80
C MET A 340 -12.08 0.86 -4.46
N GLY A 341 -12.79 -0.24 -4.19
CA GLY A 341 -14.18 -0.45 -4.64
C GLY A 341 -15.20 0.57 -4.11
N LEU A 342 -14.83 1.44 -3.17
CA LEU A 342 -15.66 2.54 -2.67
C LEU A 342 -15.50 3.84 -3.45
N TYR A 343 -14.53 3.94 -4.36
CA TYR A 343 -14.38 5.11 -5.23
C TYR A 343 -15.02 4.86 -6.58
N ASP A 344 -15.51 5.93 -7.20
CA ASP A 344 -16.02 5.85 -8.56
C ASP A 344 -14.87 5.77 -9.59
N VAL A 345 -15.13 5.06 -10.70
CA VAL A 345 -14.17 4.85 -11.80
C VAL A 345 -13.68 6.18 -12.38
N GLU A 346 -14.56 7.18 -12.48
CA GLU A 346 -14.20 8.49 -13.05
C GLU A 346 -13.14 9.19 -12.19
N THR A 347 -13.34 9.22 -10.86
CA THR A 347 -12.37 9.80 -9.92
C THR A 347 -11.02 9.10 -10.00
N MET A 348 -10.98 7.77 -10.04
CA MET A 348 -9.73 7.03 -10.13
C MET A 348 -9.00 7.26 -11.45
N ASN A 349 -9.72 7.32 -12.57
CA ASN A 349 -9.15 7.63 -13.87
C ASN A 349 -8.63 9.09 -13.96
N LEU A 350 -9.37 10.05 -13.41
CA LEU A 350 -8.92 11.45 -13.33
C LEU A 350 -7.66 11.59 -12.47
N LEU A 351 -7.63 10.93 -11.31
CA LEU A 351 -6.44 10.91 -10.45
C LEU A 351 -5.23 10.33 -11.19
N ARG A 352 -5.39 9.21 -11.91
CA ARG A 352 -4.31 8.65 -12.74
C ARG A 352 -3.82 9.65 -13.78
N ALA A 353 -4.73 10.34 -14.45
CA ALA A 353 -4.39 11.35 -15.44
C ALA A 353 -3.64 12.54 -14.84
N GLU A 354 -3.99 12.97 -13.61
CA GLU A 354 -3.28 14.05 -12.93
C GLU A 354 -1.88 13.61 -12.46
N LEU A 355 -1.73 12.40 -11.94
CA LEU A 355 -0.42 11.83 -11.62
C LEU A 355 0.50 11.77 -12.86
N ASP A 356 -0.04 11.42 -14.02
CA ASP A 356 0.71 11.32 -15.28
C ASP A 356 1.34 12.65 -15.74
N LYS A 357 0.78 13.77 -15.31
CA LYS A 357 1.31 15.11 -15.62
C LYS A 357 2.57 15.47 -14.82
N LEU A 358 2.84 14.73 -13.73
CA LEU A 358 4.04 14.97 -12.92
C LEU A 358 5.30 14.48 -13.65
N PRO A 359 6.47 15.10 -13.40
CA PRO A 359 7.74 14.54 -13.85
C PRO A 359 7.91 13.10 -13.35
N GLY A 360 8.12 12.15 -14.27
CA GLY A 360 8.16 10.71 -13.96
C GLY A 360 6.82 10.12 -13.49
N GLY A 361 5.72 10.86 -13.59
CA GLY A 361 4.40 10.47 -13.06
C GLY A 361 3.83 9.19 -13.65
N ARG A 362 4.20 8.85 -14.90
CA ARG A 362 3.80 7.60 -15.55
C ARG A 362 4.37 6.35 -14.86
N ASP A 363 5.48 6.49 -14.13
CA ASP A 363 6.11 5.39 -13.36
C ASP A 363 5.59 5.29 -11.93
N ILE A 364 4.83 6.27 -11.44
CA ILE A 364 4.17 6.19 -10.13
C ILE A 364 3.13 5.07 -10.17
N LEU A 365 3.31 4.07 -9.31
CA LEU A 365 2.38 2.95 -9.19
C LEU A 365 1.03 3.44 -8.62
N MET A 366 -0.06 2.88 -9.12
CA MET A 366 -1.39 3.12 -8.60
C MET A 366 -2.20 1.82 -8.62
N TYR A 367 -2.61 1.33 -7.47
CA TYR A 367 -3.41 0.12 -7.33
C TYR A 367 -4.21 0.13 -6.03
N GLY A 368 -5.15 -0.79 -5.88
CA GLY A 368 -5.93 -0.87 -4.66
C GLY A 368 -6.72 -2.15 -4.52
N GLU A 369 -7.48 -2.22 -3.44
CA GLU A 369 -8.38 -3.32 -3.15
C GLU A 369 -9.68 -3.18 -3.93
N PRO A 370 -10.01 -4.15 -4.81
CA PRO A 370 -11.18 -4.05 -5.68
C PRO A 370 -12.49 -4.51 -5.00
N TRP A 371 -12.64 -4.24 -3.72
CA TRP A 371 -13.82 -4.60 -2.91
C TRP A 371 -14.20 -3.48 -1.94
N GLN A 372 -15.29 -3.71 -1.21
CA GLN A 372 -15.87 -2.84 -0.19
C GLN A 372 -15.87 -3.57 1.16
N GLY A 373 -16.00 -2.83 2.27
CA GLY A 373 -16.17 -3.39 3.61
C GLY A 373 -17.64 -3.69 3.96
N GLY A 374 -18.59 -3.04 3.27
CA GLY A 374 -20.03 -3.16 3.49
C GLY A 374 -20.84 -2.69 2.28
N CYS A 375 -22.14 -2.42 2.46
CA CYS A 375 -22.99 -1.89 1.39
C CYS A 375 -22.73 -0.39 1.21
N SER A 376 -22.41 0.03 0.00
CA SER A 376 -22.20 1.41 -0.39
C SER A 376 -23.45 2.04 -0.99
N ALA A 377 -23.68 3.33 -0.74
CA ALA A 377 -24.67 4.15 -1.43
C ALA A 377 -24.08 4.84 -2.69
N LEU A 378 -22.99 4.35 -3.25
CA LEU A 378 -22.43 4.84 -4.51
C LEU A 378 -23.33 4.44 -5.70
N HIS A 379 -23.95 5.42 -6.35
CA HIS A 379 -24.77 5.22 -7.54
C HIS A 379 -23.98 5.47 -8.84
N ARG A 380 -22.74 5.01 -8.91
CA ARG A 380 -21.85 5.13 -10.06
C ARG A 380 -21.06 3.82 -10.25
N TYR A 381 -20.35 3.69 -11.37
CA TYR A 381 -19.44 2.56 -11.56
C TYR A 381 -18.32 2.59 -10.51
N GLU A 382 -18.25 1.55 -9.73
CA GLU A 382 -17.26 1.35 -8.67
C GLU A 382 -15.91 0.92 -9.27
N ALA A 383 -14.81 1.38 -8.70
CA ALA A 383 -13.46 0.98 -9.10
C ALA A 383 -13.11 -0.42 -8.53
N ASN A 384 -13.87 -1.42 -8.94
CA ASN A 384 -13.76 -2.80 -8.49
C ASN A 384 -13.41 -3.76 -9.65
N LYS A 385 -13.27 -5.06 -9.34
CA LYS A 385 -12.90 -6.07 -10.34
C LYS A 385 -13.94 -6.26 -11.46
N ASN A 386 -15.22 -5.95 -11.20
CA ASN A 386 -16.27 -6.09 -12.21
C ASN A 386 -16.20 -4.99 -13.27
N ASN A 387 -15.62 -3.85 -12.92
CA ASN A 387 -15.43 -2.69 -13.79
C ASN A 387 -13.95 -2.47 -14.18
N LEU A 388 -13.12 -3.51 -14.07
CA LEU A 388 -11.68 -3.42 -14.35
C LEU A 388 -11.38 -2.93 -15.77
N ASN A 389 -12.24 -3.28 -16.73
CA ASN A 389 -12.17 -2.81 -18.12
C ASN A 389 -12.51 -1.32 -18.30
N MET A 390 -13.06 -0.65 -17.29
CA MET A 390 -13.33 0.79 -17.29
C MET A 390 -12.21 1.60 -16.63
N LEU A 391 -11.35 0.94 -15.86
CA LEU A 391 -10.19 1.56 -15.23
C LEU A 391 -9.06 1.72 -16.25
N ASN A 392 -8.28 2.79 -16.11
CA ASN A 392 -7.05 2.96 -16.88
C ASN A 392 -6.13 1.75 -16.70
N GLU A 393 -5.45 1.29 -17.77
CA GLU A 393 -4.57 0.12 -17.77
C GLU A 393 -3.41 0.16 -16.75
N ARG A 394 -3.13 1.33 -16.17
CA ARG A 394 -2.10 1.55 -15.13
C ARG A 394 -2.69 1.72 -13.73
N ILE A 395 -3.96 1.35 -13.53
CA ILE A 395 -4.58 1.22 -12.22
C ILE A 395 -4.73 -0.27 -11.93
N GLY A 396 -3.92 -0.76 -11.00
CA GLY A 396 -3.89 -2.18 -10.63
C GLY A 396 -4.90 -2.54 -9.55
N ILE A 397 -5.21 -3.83 -9.45
CA ILE A 397 -6.05 -4.39 -8.39
C ILE A 397 -5.36 -5.57 -7.70
N PHE A 398 -5.54 -5.71 -6.41
CA PHE A 398 -5.20 -6.94 -5.71
C PHE A 398 -6.03 -8.10 -6.25
N CYS A 399 -5.34 -9.16 -6.73
CA CYS A 399 -6.00 -10.28 -7.37
C CYS A 399 -6.30 -11.39 -6.33
N ASP A 400 -7.46 -11.30 -5.69
CA ASP A 400 -7.96 -12.33 -4.77
C ASP A 400 -8.12 -13.69 -5.46
N ASN A 401 -8.45 -13.71 -6.75
CA ASN A 401 -8.50 -14.95 -7.54
C ASN A 401 -7.14 -15.68 -7.55
N THR A 402 -6.02 -14.97 -7.73
CA THR A 402 -4.67 -15.55 -7.65
C THR A 402 -4.35 -16.00 -6.22
N ARG A 403 -4.62 -15.16 -5.24
CA ARG A 403 -4.38 -15.45 -3.82
C ARG A 403 -5.08 -16.75 -3.40
N ASP A 404 -6.38 -16.83 -3.68
CA ASP A 404 -7.23 -17.94 -3.21
C ASP A 404 -6.98 -19.23 -4.01
N ALA A 405 -6.60 -19.13 -5.29
CA ALA A 405 -6.14 -20.27 -6.07
C ALA A 405 -4.88 -20.90 -5.46
N ILE A 406 -3.91 -20.10 -5.03
CA ILE A 406 -2.62 -20.57 -4.52
C ILE A 406 -2.76 -21.14 -3.10
N LYS A 407 -3.32 -20.36 -2.14
CA LYS A 407 -3.33 -20.71 -0.70
C LYS A 407 -4.70 -21.09 -0.11
N GLY A 408 -5.76 -21.11 -0.92
CA GLY A 408 -7.14 -21.26 -0.43
C GLY A 408 -7.74 -19.94 0.09
N GLY A 409 -9.03 -19.96 0.35
CA GLY A 409 -9.79 -18.79 0.79
C GLY A 409 -9.25 -18.17 2.09
N CYS A 410 -9.26 -16.84 2.15
CA CYS A 410 -8.67 -16.12 3.28
C CYS A 410 -9.57 -16.06 4.53
N PHE A 411 -10.88 -16.30 4.40
CA PHE A 411 -11.83 -16.26 5.51
C PHE A 411 -12.01 -17.62 6.21
N ASP A 412 -11.60 -18.72 5.57
CA ASP A 412 -11.56 -20.05 6.19
C ASP A 412 -10.11 -20.47 6.41
N ALA A 413 -9.72 -20.59 7.67
CA ALA A 413 -8.37 -20.99 8.06
C ALA A 413 -7.95 -22.36 7.52
N ARG A 414 -8.90 -23.24 7.18
CA ARG A 414 -8.66 -24.64 6.79
C ARG A 414 -8.99 -24.95 5.33
N GLU A 415 -9.49 -24.00 4.56
CA GLU A 415 -9.72 -24.19 3.14
C GLU A 415 -8.38 -24.33 2.39
N PRO A 416 -8.08 -25.49 1.75
CA PRO A 416 -6.81 -25.68 1.05
C PRO A 416 -6.77 -24.91 -0.27
N GLY A 417 -5.58 -24.55 -0.72
CA GLY A 417 -5.30 -24.03 -2.07
C GLY A 417 -4.57 -25.05 -2.94
N TYR A 418 -4.06 -24.58 -4.06
CA TYR A 418 -3.26 -25.38 -4.98
C TYR A 418 -2.03 -25.98 -4.31
N VAL A 419 -1.33 -25.21 -3.47
CA VAL A 419 -0.10 -25.67 -2.79
C VAL A 419 -0.36 -26.76 -1.72
N GLU A 420 -1.63 -26.94 -1.32
CA GLU A 420 -2.08 -28.04 -0.47
C GLU A 420 -2.84 -29.13 -1.24
N GLY A 421 -2.79 -29.11 -2.58
CA GLY A 421 -3.37 -30.13 -3.43
C GLY A 421 -4.87 -30.00 -3.68
N ARG A 422 -5.48 -28.82 -3.56
CA ARG A 422 -6.91 -28.59 -3.85
C ARG A 422 -7.26 -29.00 -5.29
N PRO A 423 -8.19 -29.92 -5.52
CA PRO A 423 -8.64 -30.29 -6.86
C PRO A 423 -9.22 -29.10 -7.64
N GLY A 424 -8.89 -29.00 -8.93
CA GLY A 424 -9.44 -27.99 -9.84
C GLY A 424 -8.80 -26.60 -9.78
N SER A 425 -7.95 -26.30 -8.79
CA SER A 425 -7.28 -24.99 -8.70
C SER A 425 -6.30 -24.73 -9.83
N PHE A 426 -5.83 -25.75 -10.54
CA PHE A 426 -4.80 -25.64 -11.57
C PHE A 426 -5.20 -24.74 -12.76
N TRP A 427 -6.50 -24.61 -13.07
CA TRP A 427 -6.99 -23.68 -14.12
C TRP A 427 -6.75 -22.23 -13.73
N ASP A 428 -7.03 -21.89 -12.49
CA ASP A 428 -6.83 -20.54 -11.97
C ASP A 428 -5.33 -20.23 -11.78
N ILE A 429 -4.49 -21.24 -11.50
CA ILE A 429 -3.03 -21.09 -11.53
C ILE A 429 -2.56 -20.76 -12.97
N GLY A 430 -3.05 -21.45 -13.98
CA GLY A 430 -2.76 -21.12 -15.38
C GLY A 430 -3.19 -19.70 -15.75
N ALA A 431 -4.37 -19.28 -15.33
CA ALA A 431 -4.84 -17.90 -15.53
C ALA A 431 -3.94 -16.90 -14.80
N SER A 432 -3.51 -17.20 -13.57
CA SER A 432 -2.61 -16.36 -12.75
C SER A 432 -1.25 -16.15 -13.41
N VAL A 433 -0.68 -17.20 -14.02
CA VAL A 433 0.58 -17.11 -14.79
C VAL A 433 0.50 -16.05 -15.89
N ALA A 434 -0.63 -15.99 -16.59
CA ALA A 434 -0.90 -15.00 -17.64
C ALA A 434 -1.48 -13.67 -17.10
N ALA A 435 -1.38 -13.40 -15.80
CA ALA A 435 -2.01 -12.26 -15.14
C ALA A 435 -3.48 -12.08 -15.57
N TRP A 436 -4.22 -13.17 -15.68
CA TRP A 436 -5.64 -13.24 -16.08
C TRP A 436 -5.96 -12.65 -17.46
N CYS A 437 -4.98 -12.16 -18.23
CA CYS A 437 -5.18 -11.53 -19.54
C CYS A 437 -5.77 -12.47 -20.60
N ARG A 438 -5.84 -13.77 -20.33
CA ARG A 438 -6.40 -14.81 -21.21
C ARG A 438 -7.66 -15.46 -20.59
N SER A 439 -8.25 -14.84 -19.56
CA SER A 439 -9.41 -15.36 -18.83
C SER A 439 -10.63 -14.47 -19.01
N GLU A 440 -11.80 -15.06 -19.19
CA GLU A 440 -13.07 -14.33 -19.20
C GLU A 440 -13.56 -13.97 -17.78
N LYS A 441 -13.07 -14.67 -16.74
CA LYS A 441 -13.44 -14.42 -15.34
C LYS A 441 -12.97 -13.05 -14.85
N LEU A 442 -11.82 -12.59 -15.33
CA LEU A 442 -11.20 -11.32 -14.95
C LEU A 442 -10.39 -10.81 -16.15
N PRO A 443 -10.97 -9.95 -17.02
CA PRO A 443 -10.32 -9.51 -18.24
C PRO A 443 -9.57 -8.18 -18.06
N PRO A 444 -8.33 -8.15 -17.53
CA PRO A 444 -7.55 -6.91 -17.44
C PRO A 444 -7.16 -6.40 -18.83
N HIS A 445 -6.92 -5.09 -18.96
CA HIS A 445 -6.35 -4.49 -20.17
C HIS A 445 -4.88 -4.85 -20.36
N ALA A 446 -4.16 -5.05 -19.27
CA ALA A 446 -2.72 -5.31 -19.27
C ALA A 446 -2.31 -6.11 -18.04
N PRO A 447 -1.19 -6.86 -18.07
CA PRO A 447 -0.68 -7.59 -16.92
C PRO A 447 -0.41 -6.70 -15.71
N GLY A 448 -0.03 -5.43 -15.94
CA GLY A 448 0.24 -4.45 -14.89
C GLY A 448 -0.96 -4.10 -14.01
N GLN A 449 -2.19 -4.43 -14.44
CA GLN A 449 -3.39 -4.28 -13.61
C GLN A 449 -3.54 -5.37 -12.54
N ILE A 450 -2.73 -6.42 -12.57
CA ILE A 450 -2.82 -7.55 -11.65
C ILE A 450 -1.70 -7.50 -10.63
N ILE A 451 -2.07 -7.33 -9.35
CA ILE A 451 -1.17 -7.51 -8.21
C ILE A 451 -1.25 -8.98 -7.80
N SER A 452 -0.17 -9.73 -8.09
CA SER A 452 -0.06 -11.15 -7.79
C SER A 452 0.51 -11.36 -6.39
N TYR A 453 -0.26 -11.95 -5.48
CA TYR A 453 0.11 -12.08 -4.07
C TYR A 453 -0.53 -13.30 -3.42
N VAL A 454 -0.06 -13.65 -2.23
CA VAL A 454 -0.67 -14.67 -1.38
C VAL A 454 -0.89 -14.20 0.06
N SER A 455 -0.18 -13.19 0.52
CA SER A 455 -0.38 -12.59 1.84
C SER A 455 -0.25 -11.07 1.81
N ALA A 456 -0.97 -10.40 2.71
CA ALA A 456 -0.91 -9.00 3.03
C ALA A 456 -1.02 -8.84 4.55
N HIS A 457 -1.11 -7.59 5.05
CA HIS A 457 -1.32 -7.35 6.48
C HIS A 457 -2.62 -7.96 7.01
N ASP A 458 -3.68 -7.99 6.16
CA ASP A 458 -4.98 -8.58 6.43
C ASP A 458 -4.95 -10.12 6.37
N ASN A 459 -5.84 -10.73 7.16
CA ASN A 459 -6.03 -12.16 7.24
C ASN A 459 -4.80 -12.92 7.77
N PHE A 460 -4.73 -14.21 7.51
CA PHE A 460 -3.64 -15.05 7.99
C PHE A 460 -2.36 -14.84 7.19
N THR A 461 -1.19 -14.83 7.87
CA THR A 461 0.08 -14.95 7.16
C THR A 461 0.09 -16.25 6.34
N LEU A 462 0.89 -16.30 5.28
CA LEU A 462 1.01 -17.53 4.49
C LEU A 462 1.42 -18.72 5.38
N TRP A 463 2.42 -18.53 6.24
CA TRP A 463 2.90 -19.59 7.15
C TRP A 463 1.82 -20.11 8.07
N ASP A 464 1.05 -19.22 8.72
CA ASP A 464 -0.02 -19.62 9.62
C ASP A 464 -1.13 -20.37 8.88
N LYS A 465 -1.50 -19.90 7.68
CA LYS A 465 -2.52 -20.54 6.84
C LYS A 465 -2.11 -21.96 6.47
N LEU A 466 -0.90 -22.17 5.96
CA LEU A 466 -0.38 -23.49 5.58
C LEU A 466 -0.40 -24.48 6.78
N LEU A 467 0.00 -24.02 7.95
CA LEU A 467 -0.02 -24.85 9.15
C LEU A 467 -1.45 -25.16 9.64
N MET A 468 -2.38 -24.19 9.54
CA MET A 468 -3.78 -24.39 9.98
C MET A 468 -4.57 -25.30 9.04
N VAL A 469 -4.27 -25.31 7.74
CA VAL A 469 -4.83 -26.29 6.80
C VAL A 469 -4.39 -27.71 7.19
N ARG A 470 -3.11 -27.86 7.55
CA ARG A 470 -2.48 -29.16 7.80
C ARG A 470 -2.78 -29.71 9.18
N TYR A 471 -2.82 -28.87 10.22
CA TYR A 471 -2.88 -29.30 11.62
C TYR A 471 -4.07 -28.70 12.36
N ALA A 472 -4.73 -29.53 13.18
CA ALA A 472 -5.78 -29.05 14.08
C ALA A 472 -5.24 -28.15 15.21
N ARG A 473 -3.97 -28.35 15.61
CA ARG A 473 -3.25 -27.57 16.64
C ARG A 473 -1.83 -27.32 16.15
N PRO A 474 -1.60 -26.27 15.35
CA PRO A 474 -0.29 -26.00 14.76
C PRO A 474 0.72 -25.44 15.76
N GLU A 475 1.97 -25.83 15.60
CA GLU A 475 3.13 -25.27 16.30
C GLU A 475 3.78 -24.18 15.42
N PHE A 476 3.26 -22.97 15.51
CA PHE A 476 3.62 -21.85 14.61
C PHE A 476 5.10 -21.44 14.64
N ALA A 477 5.80 -21.69 15.75
CA ALA A 477 7.23 -21.34 15.91
C ALA A 477 8.17 -22.40 15.30
N ALA A 478 7.71 -23.64 15.18
CA ALA A 478 8.53 -24.75 14.70
C ALA A 478 8.77 -24.69 13.20
N VAL A 479 9.86 -25.28 12.74
CA VAL A 479 10.15 -25.48 11.32
C VAL A 479 9.38 -26.72 10.84
N ASP A 480 8.38 -26.51 9.98
CA ASP A 480 7.67 -27.58 9.28
C ASP A 480 8.18 -27.70 7.85
N LYS A 481 8.74 -28.86 7.50
CA LYS A 481 9.36 -29.08 6.18
C LYS A 481 8.37 -29.04 5.03
N THR A 482 7.15 -29.52 5.25
CA THR A 482 6.10 -29.53 4.23
C THR A 482 5.56 -28.13 4.00
N ALA A 483 5.22 -27.40 5.07
CA ALA A 483 4.80 -26.00 4.97
C ALA A 483 5.90 -25.13 4.35
N LEU A 484 7.18 -25.42 4.61
CA LEU A 484 8.32 -24.73 3.98
C LEU A 484 8.39 -24.99 2.47
N ALA A 485 8.14 -26.22 2.01
CA ALA A 485 8.06 -26.57 0.59
C ALA A 485 6.85 -25.90 -0.08
N GLN A 486 5.69 -25.90 0.58
CA GLN A 486 4.47 -25.23 0.13
C GLN A 486 4.66 -23.71 0.02
N ASN A 487 5.36 -23.08 0.98
CA ASN A 487 5.68 -21.65 0.92
C ASN A 487 6.59 -21.34 -0.28
N ARG A 488 7.62 -22.18 -0.54
CA ARG A 488 8.47 -22.04 -1.73
C ARG A 488 7.68 -22.21 -3.02
N LEU A 489 6.76 -23.18 -3.10
CA LEU A 489 5.91 -23.37 -4.26
C LEU A 489 4.99 -22.16 -4.48
N ALA A 490 4.38 -21.63 -3.44
CA ALA A 490 3.56 -20.41 -3.52
C ALA A 490 4.36 -19.23 -4.06
N ALA A 491 5.54 -18.96 -3.50
CA ALA A 491 6.46 -17.93 -3.98
C ALA A 491 6.89 -18.18 -5.44
N GLY A 492 7.19 -19.45 -5.78
CA GLY A 492 7.53 -19.85 -7.14
C GLY A 492 6.43 -19.52 -8.14
N ILE A 493 5.16 -19.70 -7.78
CA ILE A 493 4.03 -19.40 -8.67
C ILE A 493 3.93 -17.89 -8.91
N TYR A 494 3.72 -17.06 -7.88
CA TYR A 494 3.45 -15.64 -8.12
C TYR A 494 4.68 -14.83 -8.55
N LEU A 495 5.91 -15.24 -8.18
CA LEU A 495 7.13 -14.57 -8.62
C LEU A 495 7.56 -14.96 -10.05
N THR A 496 7.09 -16.08 -10.60
CA THR A 496 7.30 -16.43 -12.01
C THR A 496 6.09 -16.09 -12.90
N SER A 497 4.96 -15.69 -12.32
CA SER A 497 3.79 -15.18 -13.06
C SER A 497 4.02 -13.76 -13.56
N MET A 498 3.26 -13.37 -14.59
CA MET A 498 3.16 -11.97 -15.01
C MET A 498 2.38 -11.14 -13.98
N GLY A 499 2.32 -9.82 -14.16
CA GLY A 499 1.77 -8.88 -13.20
C GLY A 499 2.81 -8.38 -12.19
N LEU A 500 2.37 -7.64 -11.18
CA LEU A 500 3.22 -7.08 -10.14
C LEU A 500 3.22 -8.01 -8.92
N PRO A 501 4.34 -8.65 -8.59
CA PRO A 501 4.43 -9.48 -7.39
C PRO A 501 4.44 -8.62 -6.12
N PHE A 502 3.69 -9.08 -5.15
CA PHE A 502 3.53 -8.43 -3.85
C PHE A 502 3.50 -9.49 -2.73
N TRP A 503 4.09 -9.18 -1.57
CA TRP A 503 3.97 -10.02 -0.38
C TRP A 503 4.14 -9.24 0.92
N GLN A 504 3.54 -9.74 1.99
CA GLN A 504 3.70 -9.23 3.34
C GLN A 504 5.14 -9.43 3.84
N ALA A 505 5.72 -8.42 4.46
CA ALA A 505 7.01 -8.50 5.12
C ALA A 505 7.12 -9.72 6.04
N GLY A 506 8.13 -10.53 5.80
CA GLY A 506 8.37 -11.74 6.57
C GLY A 506 7.74 -13.01 6.00
N GLU A 507 6.95 -12.95 4.93
CA GLU A 507 6.50 -14.16 4.23
C GLU A 507 7.70 -15.01 3.82
N GLU A 508 8.78 -14.37 3.37
CA GLU A 508 10.04 -14.98 2.97
C GLU A 508 10.89 -15.54 4.13
N PHE A 509 10.46 -15.35 5.37
CA PHE A 509 11.03 -16.02 6.55
C PHE A 509 9.97 -16.60 7.47
N ALA A 510 8.88 -17.07 6.87
CA ALA A 510 7.81 -17.79 7.57
C ALA A 510 7.20 -16.99 8.73
N ARG A 511 6.94 -15.68 8.53
CA ARG A 511 6.31 -14.80 9.54
C ARG A 511 5.04 -15.44 10.09
N THR A 512 4.90 -15.42 11.41
CA THR A 512 3.70 -15.89 12.10
C THR A 512 3.08 -14.80 12.95
N LYS A 513 1.76 -14.73 12.92
CA LYS A 513 0.92 -14.01 13.87
C LYS A 513 0.14 -15.00 14.76
N LYS A 514 0.66 -16.23 14.89
CA LYS A 514 0.11 -17.31 15.74
C LYS A 514 -1.35 -17.61 15.42
N GLY A 515 -1.71 -17.60 14.12
CA GLY A 515 -3.07 -17.85 13.66
C GLY A 515 -4.06 -16.70 13.87
N GLN A 516 -3.57 -15.50 14.20
CA GLN A 516 -4.41 -14.30 14.29
C GLN A 516 -4.63 -13.69 12.91
N GLY A 517 -5.85 -13.84 12.37
CA GLY A 517 -6.21 -13.27 11.06
C GLY A 517 -6.46 -11.77 11.09
N ASN A 518 -6.88 -11.22 12.23
CA ASN A 518 -7.13 -9.80 12.40
C ASN A 518 -6.36 -9.28 13.62
N SER A 519 -5.21 -8.65 13.37
CA SER A 519 -4.27 -8.20 14.41
C SER A 519 -4.10 -6.67 14.48
N TYR A 520 -5.04 -5.88 13.90
CA TYR A 520 -4.91 -4.44 13.72
C TYR A 520 -4.65 -3.65 15.02
N HIS A 521 -5.16 -4.12 16.14
CA HIS A 521 -4.97 -3.52 17.48
C HIS A 521 -4.35 -4.51 18.49
N SER A 522 -3.75 -5.60 17.99
CA SER A 522 -3.03 -6.56 18.83
C SER A 522 -1.71 -5.96 19.35
N SER A 523 -1.03 -6.69 20.24
CA SER A 523 0.21 -6.17 20.81
C SER A 523 1.31 -5.93 19.76
N PRO A 524 2.20 -4.95 19.97
CA PRO A 524 3.38 -4.77 19.12
C PRO A 524 4.24 -6.05 18.99
N ALA A 525 4.28 -6.87 20.04
CA ALA A 525 5.05 -8.13 20.04
C ALA A 525 4.49 -9.17 19.06
N LEU A 526 3.18 -9.15 18.76
CA LEU A 526 2.58 -10.04 17.77
C LEU A 526 2.84 -9.56 16.34
N ASN A 527 2.79 -8.24 16.12
CA ASN A 527 2.85 -7.66 14.80
C ASN A 527 4.28 -7.38 14.30
N ARG A 528 5.24 -7.18 15.20
CA ARG A 528 6.64 -6.89 14.82
C ARG A 528 7.24 -8.00 13.96
N LEU A 529 8.18 -7.62 13.10
CA LEU A 529 9.04 -8.59 12.42
C LEU A 529 9.97 -9.24 13.46
N ASP A 530 9.99 -10.56 13.50
CA ASP A 530 10.92 -11.35 14.30
C ASP A 530 12.18 -11.63 13.46
N TRP A 531 13.23 -10.85 13.67
CA TRP A 531 14.45 -10.94 12.89
C TRP A 531 15.25 -12.22 13.14
N HIS A 532 15.02 -12.92 14.27
CA HIS A 532 15.60 -14.26 14.47
C HIS A 532 15.05 -15.28 13.48
N ARG A 533 13.79 -15.12 13.03
CA ARG A 533 13.21 -16.00 12.02
C ARG A 533 13.85 -15.82 10.64
N ALA A 534 14.32 -14.62 10.31
CA ALA A 534 15.04 -14.39 9.05
C ALA A 534 16.32 -15.23 8.97
N GLU A 535 17.01 -15.46 10.10
CA GLU A 535 18.15 -16.37 10.18
C GLU A 535 17.69 -17.83 10.24
N GLN A 536 16.72 -18.17 11.08
CA GLN A 536 16.17 -19.53 11.18
C GLN A 536 15.70 -20.08 9.83
N PHE A 537 15.10 -19.23 9.00
CA PHE A 537 14.56 -19.56 7.68
C PHE A 537 15.40 -18.97 6.54
N HIS A 538 16.69 -18.74 6.74
CA HIS A 538 17.58 -18.11 5.74
C HIS A 538 17.50 -18.79 4.36
N SER A 539 17.31 -20.11 4.31
CA SER A 539 17.16 -20.84 3.04
C SER A 539 15.88 -20.46 2.27
N LEU A 540 14.81 -20.05 2.96
CA LEU A 540 13.61 -19.52 2.34
C LEU A 540 13.86 -18.08 1.86
N VAL A 541 14.54 -17.25 2.65
CA VAL A 541 14.96 -15.90 2.22
C VAL A 541 15.81 -15.96 0.94
N ASP A 542 16.78 -16.86 0.89
CA ASP A 542 17.63 -17.05 -0.30
C ASP A 542 16.82 -17.55 -1.51
N TYR A 543 15.76 -18.34 -1.28
CA TYR A 543 14.87 -18.78 -2.34
C TYR A 543 14.10 -17.59 -2.97
N TYR A 544 13.48 -16.73 -2.14
CA TYR A 544 12.82 -15.48 -2.63
C TYR A 544 13.80 -14.59 -3.37
N ARG A 545 14.97 -14.36 -2.80
CA ARG A 545 16.04 -13.55 -3.41
C ARG A 545 16.48 -14.07 -4.77
N GLY A 546 16.58 -15.40 -4.92
CA GLY A 546 16.92 -16.03 -6.19
C GLY A 546 15.83 -15.84 -7.24
N LEU A 547 14.53 -15.95 -6.88
CA LEU A 547 13.40 -15.72 -7.77
C LEU A 547 13.30 -14.24 -8.21
N ILE A 548 13.51 -13.28 -7.30
CA ILE A 548 13.59 -11.85 -7.63
C ILE A 548 14.69 -11.61 -8.68
N GLY A 549 15.87 -12.20 -8.47
CA GLY A 549 16.97 -12.10 -9.42
C GLY A 549 16.69 -12.77 -10.77
N LEU A 550 16.00 -13.92 -10.75
CA LEU A 550 15.60 -14.64 -11.96
C LEU A 550 14.61 -13.81 -12.79
N ARG A 551 13.61 -13.20 -12.12
CA ARG A 551 12.65 -12.31 -12.77
C ARG A 551 13.34 -11.12 -13.44
N ALA A 552 14.31 -10.50 -12.76
CA ALA A 552 15.11 -9.42 -13.32
C ALA A 552 15.96 -9.86 -14.52
N ALA A 553 16.43 -11.11 -14.53
CA ALA A 553 17.23 -11.69 -15.64
C ALA A 553 16.38 -12.14 -16.84
N PHE A 554 15.04 -12.12 -16.72
CA PHE A 554 14.11 -12.45 -17.80
C PHE A 554 13.03 -11.37 -17.93
N PRO A 555 13.32 -10.23 -18.58
CA PRO A 555 12.48 -9.03 -18.58
C PRO A 555 11.04 -9.23 -19.04
N ARG A 556 10.78 -10.19 -19.90
CA ARG A 556 9.43 -10.47 -20.41
C ARG A 556 8.42 -10.87 -19.32
N LEU A 557 8.86 -11.37 -18.16
CA LEU A 557 7.97 -11.59 -17.00
C LEU A 557 7.37 -10.29 -16.47
N GLY A 558 8.01 -9.14 -16.72
CA GLY A 558 7.51 -7.81 -16.39
C GLY A 558 6.78 -7.10 -17.52
N ALA A 559 6.33 -7.81 -18.55
CA ALA A 559 5.61 -7.22 -19.69
C ALA A 559 4.40 -6.38 -19.20
N LEU A 560 4.25 -5.19 -19.77
CA LEU A 560 3.16 -4.26 -19.44
C LEU A 560 2.02 -4.29 -20.47
N ASP A 561 2.13 -5.11 -21.51
CA ASP A 561 1.14 -5.28 -22.58
C ASP A 561 0.66 -6.73 -22.70
N LYS A 562 -0.39 -6.95 -23.50
CA LYS A 562 -0.96 -8.29 -23.73
C LYS A 562 -0.09 -9.20 -24.61
N ALA A 563 0.94 -8.71 -25.26
CA ALA A 563 1.84 -9.53 -26.09
C ALA A 563 2.65 -10.52 -25.22
N GLY A 564 3.00 -10.11 -23.99
CA GLY A 564 3.63 -10.99 -23.01
C GLY A 564 2.76 -12.22 -22.67
N PRO A 565 1.57 -12.04 -22.09
CA PRO A 565 0.65 -13.14 -21.78
C PRO A 565 0.26 -13.99 -22.99
N ALA A 566 0.07 -13.37 -24.16
CA ALA A 566 -0.28 -14.08 -25.40
C ALA A 566 0.81 -15.06 -25.87
N ALA A 567 2.07 -14.80 -25.54
CA ALA A 567 3.20 -15.64 -25.92
C ALA A 567 3.43 -16.84 -24.98
N ILE A 568 2.66 -16.98 -23.89
CA ILE A 568 2.76 -18.13 -22.99
C ILE A 568 2.17 -19.36 -23.67
N GLU A 569 2.96 -20.42 -23.74
CA GLU A 569 2.57 -21.74 -24.25
C GLU A 569 2.37 -22.69 -23.06
N PHE A 570 1.14 -23.14 -22.80
CA PHE A 570 0.85 -24.13 -21.74
C PHE A 570 1.00 -25.54 -22.27
N PHE A 571 1.54 -26.44 -21.43
CA PHE A 571 1.71 -27.85 -21.75
C PHE A 571 0.49 -28.67 -21.36
N PRO A 572 0.09 -29.69 -22.16
CA PRO A 572 -0.96 -30.63 -21.81
C PRO A 572 -0.41 -31.65 -20.79
N LEU A 573 -0.44 -31.30 -19.52
CA LEU A 573 0.00 -32.17 -18.42
C LEU A 573 -1.19 -32.80 -17.70
N GLU A 574 -0.95 -33.97 -17.06
CA GLU A 574 -1.92 -34.55 -16.14
C GLU A 574 -2.10 -33.64 -14.92
N GLN A 575 -3.37 -33.48 -14.53
CA GLN A 575 -3.69 -32.71 -13.34
C GLN A 575 -3.13 -33.38 -12.08
N PRO A 576 -2.65 -32.61 -11.09
CA PRO A 576 -2.76 -31.17 -10.94
C PRO A 576 -1.51 -30.39 -11.41
N LEU A 577 -0.66 -30.96 -12.23
CA LEU A 577 0.56 -30.29 -12.71
C LEU A 577 0.22 -29.09 -13.62
N VAL A 578 0.95 -28.00 -13.47
CA VAL A 578 0.92 -26.87 -14.39
C VAL A 578 2.31 -26.70 -14.99
N GLY A 579 2.40 -26.59 -16.32
CA GLY A 579 3.64 -26.36 -17.02
C GLY A 579 3.44 -25.39 -18.18
N TRP A 580 4.42 -24.52 -18.39
CA TRP A 580 4.35 -23.51 -19.43
C TRP A 580 5.73 -23.08 -19.93
N ARG A 581 5.77 -22.52 -21.12
CA ARG A 581 6.94 -21.92 -21.75
C ARG A 581 6.65 -20.47 -22.13
N LEU A 582 7.65 -19.61 -21.97
CA LEU A 582 7.63 -18.22 -22.40
C LEU A 582 8.93 -17.93 -23.17
N PRO A 583 8.88 -17.67 -24.50
CA PRO A 583 10.06 -17.22 -25.22
C PRO A 583 10.46 -15.81 -24.81
N ALA A 584 11.76 -15.49 -24.84
CA ALA A 584 12.25 -14.12 -24.64
C ALA A 584 11.72 -13.21 -25.76
N GLN A 585 11.67 -11.92 -25.50
CA GLN A 585 11.44 -10.92 -26.52
C GLN A 585 12.78 -10.52 -27.13
N TRP A 586 12.87 -10.46 -28.44
CA TRP A 586 14.09 -10.07 -29.10
C TRP A 586 14.56 -8.67 -28.64
N GLY A 587 15.80 -8.58 -28.21
CA GLY A 587 16.41 -7.31 -27.77
C GLY A 587 16.07 -6.88 -26.32
N ASP A 588 15.35 -7.68 -25.53
CA ASP A 588 14.99 -7.34 -24.13
C ASP A 588 16.12 -7.58 -23.12
N GLY A 589 17.25 -8.14 -23.55
CA GLY A 589 18.39 -8.44 -22.68
C GLY A 589 18.20 -9.67 -21.80
N ALA A 590 17.25 -10.56 -22.13
CA ALA A 590 17.02 -11.80 -21.40
C ALA A 590 18.26 -12.69 -21.38
N ALA A 591 18.51 -13.30 -20.21
CA ALA A 591 19.66 -14.21 -20.03
C ALA A 591 19.49 -15.56 -20.75
N TRP A 592 18.27 -15.92 -21.16
CA TRP A 592 17.90 -17.17 -21.82
C TRP A 592 16.93 -16.89 -22.97
N SER A 593 16.95 -17.73 -24.01
CA SER A 593 16.05 -17.59 -25.17
C SER A 593 14.58 -17.92 -24.85
N ALA A 594 14.32 -18.70 -23.79
CA ALA A 594 13.00 -18.96 -23.24
C ALA A 594 13.11 -19.41 -21.77
N LEU A 595 12.02 -19.23 -21.00
CA LEU A 595 11.80 -19.93 -19.75
C LEU A 595 10.84 -21.11 -19.98
N CYS A 596 11.05 -22.20 -19.25
CA CYS A 596 10.15 -23.31 -19.10
C CYS A 596 9.94 -23.55 -17.60
N VAL A 597 8.68 -23.51 -17.13
CA VAL A 597 8.34 -23.56 -15.72
C VAL A 597 7.31 -24.64 -15.46
N TYR A 598 7.51 -25.39 -14.39
CA TYR A 598 6.59 -26.42 -13.93
C TYR A 598 6.27 -26.25 -12.45
N TYR A 599 4.99 -26.44 -12.09
CA TYR A 599 4.52 -26.46 -10.72
C TYR A 599 4.00 -27.86 -10.38
N ASN A 600 4.56 -28.47 -9.36
CA ASN A 600 4.13 -29.75 -8.81
C ASN A 600 3.57 -29.56 -7.39
N PRO A 601 2.25 -29.56 -7.19
CA PRO A 601 1.64 -29.44 -5.86
C PRO A 601 1.51 -30.78 -5.14
N THR A 602 1.98 -31.88 -5.74
CA THR A 602 1.85 -33.22 -5.13
C THR A 602 3.00 -33.53 -4.18
N GLU A 603 2.76 -34.39 -3.22
CA GLU A 603 3.79 -34.87 -2.27
C GLU A 603 4.70 -35.98 -2.88
N THR A 604 4.62 -36.20 -4.21
CA THR A 604 5.44 -37.17 -4.95
C THR A 604 6.22 -36.51 -6.07
N ALA A 605 7.38 -37.09 -6.39
CA ALA A 605 8.15 -36.66 -7.57
C ALA A 605 7.38 -37.00 -8.85
N GLN A 606 7.46 -36.12 -9.84
CA GLN A 606 6.78 -36.25 -11.13
C GLN A 606 7.77 -36.22 -12.27
N VAL A 607 7.54 -37.01 -13.31
CA VAL A 607 8.35 -37.02 -14.52
C VAL A 607 7.66 -36.21 -15.61
N VAL A 608 8.37 -35.25 -16.18
CA VAL A 608 7.88 -34.43 -17.30
C VAL A 608 8.86 -34.45 -18.46
N THR A 609 8.37 -34.20 -19.65
CA THR A 609 9.21 -34.05 -20.85
C THR A 609 9.43 -32.55 -21.12
N LEU A 610 10.69 -32.14 -21.19
CA LEU A 610 11.06 -30.79 -21.61
C LEU A 610 10.82 -30.59 -23.10
N PRO A 611 10.48 -29.38 -23.57
CA PRO A 611 10.46 -29.07 -25.00
C PRO A 611 11.83 -29.31 -25.63
N GLY A 612 11.86 -29.51 -26.95
CA GLY A 612 13.12 -29.71 -27.69
C GLY A 612 14.17 -28.64 -27.39
N GLY A 613 15.44 -29.03 -27.41
CA GLY A 613 16.58 -28.16 -27.10
C GLY A 613 17.26 -28.47 -25.77
N SER A 614 18.21 -27.62 -25.39
CA SER A 614 18.99 -27.74 -24.17
C SER A 614 18.50 -26.73 -23.14
N TRP A 615 18.27 -27.19 -21.90
CA TRP A 615 17.67 -26.41 -20.84
C TRP A 615 18.56 -26.40 -19.60
N LYS A 616 18.95 -25.22 -19.17
CA LYS A 616 19.69 -25.00 -17.94
C LYS A 616 18.71 -24.98 -16.75
N LEU A 617 18.94 -25.81 -15.73
CA LEU A 617 18.14 -25.79 -14.51
C LEU A 617 18.45 -24.51 -13.71
N LEU A 618 17.45 -23.66 -13.47
CA LEU A 618 17.58 -22.37 -12.80
C LEU A 618 17.08 -22.41 -11.34
N SER A 619 15.98 -23.16 -11.12
CA SER A 619 15.38 -23.41 -9.80
C SER A 619 14.86 -24.85 -9.78
N ASP A 620 15.09 -25.56 -8.67
CA ASP A 620 14.58 -26.94 -8.47
C ASP A 620 13.45 -27.01 -7.44
N GLY A 621 12.97 -25.86 -6.93
CA GLY A 621 11.99 -25.78 -5.86
C GLY A 621 12.59 -25.76 -4.44
N ILE A 622 13.89 -26.03 -4.29
CA ILE A 622 14.63 -25.89 -3.03
C ILE A 622 15.57 -24.67 -3.11
N SER A 623 16.30 -24.55 -4.20
CA SER A 623 17.19 -23.42 -4.54
C SER A 623 16.71 -22.75 -5.83
N SER A 624 16.66 -21.43 -5.83
CA SER A 624 16.29 -20.59 -6.99
C SER A 624 17.50 -19.81 -7.55
N SER A 625 18.71 -20.10 -7.09
CA SER A 625 19.94 -19.42 -7.50
C SER A 625 20.89 -20.32 -8.28
N LEU A 626 20.43 -21.48 -8.77
CA LEU A 626 21.25 -22.46 -9.49
C LEU A 626 21.88 -21.87 -10.77
N TRP A 627 21.22 -20.90 -11.39
CA TRP A 627 21.72 -20.22 -12.60
C TRP A 627 22.96 -19.34 -12.38
N ARG A 628 23.27 -18.98 -11.14
CA ARG A 628 24.46 -18.18 -10.79
C ARG A 628 25.75 -18.99 -10.72
N GLY A 629 25.65 -20.31 -10.77
CA GLY A 629 26.78 -21.24 -10.80
C GLY A 629 26.76 -22.17 -12.01
N SER A 630 27.55 -23.23 -11.97
CA SER A 630 27.46 -24.32 -12.97
C SER A 630 26.18 -25.10 -12.67
N SER A 631 25.11 -24.84 -13.43
CA SER A 631 23.86 -25.55 -13.30
C SER A 631 23.77 -26.70 -14.32
N ARG A 632 22.98 -27.71 -13.97
CA ARG A 632 22.73 -28.90 -14.78
C ARG A 632 22.04 -28.50 -16.08
N ILE A 633 22.53 -29.01 -17.20
CA ILE A 633 21.82 -29.00 -18.49
C ILE A 633 20.94 -30.23 -18.58
N CYS A 634 19.69 -30.04 -18.95
CA CYS A 634 18.66 -31.06 -19.07
C CYS A 634 18.15 -31.11 -20.52
N THR A 635 17.83 -32.31 -21.02
CA THR A 635 17.20 -32.58 -22.29
C THR A 635 16.22 -33.74 -22.12
N GLY A 636 15.14 -33.78 -22.87
CA GLY A 636 14.17 -34.87 -22.81
C GLY A 636 13.44 -34.94 -21.48
N GLN A 637 13.43 -36.08 -20.83
CA GLN A 637 12.73 -36.26 -19.54
C GLN A 637 13.52 -35.70 -18.35
N THR A 638 12.79 -35.13 -17.41
CA THR A 638 13.32 -34.63 -16.13
C THR A 638 12.37 -34.92 -14.98
N VAL A 639 12.90 -34.89 -13.78
CA VAL A 639 12.12 -35.13 -12.54
C VAL A 639 11.87 -33.82 -11.84
N LEU A 640 10.60 -33.54 -11.54
CA LEU A 640 10.17 -32.47 -10.65
C LEU A 640 10.13 -32.99 -9.20
N LEU A 641 10.66 -32.23 -8.28
CA LEU A 641 10.56 -32.57 -6.85
C LEU A 641 9.12 -32.42 -6.35
N PRO A 642 8.76 -33.10 -5.25
CA PRO A 642 7.48 -32.86 -4.56
C PRO A 642 7.34 -31.38 -4.13
N LEU A 643 6.13 -30.86 -4.16
CA LEU A 643 5.78 -29.49 -3.69
C LEU A 643 6.77 -28.42 -4.22
N SER A 644 6.99 -28.40 -5.54
CA SER A 644 8.06 -27.59 -6.13
C SER A 644 7.61 -26.72 -7.30
N ALA A 645 8.25 -25.56 -7.44
CA ALA A 645 8.28 -24.77 -8.65
C ALA A 645 9.67 -24.92 -9.30
N THR A 646 9.71 -25.63 -10.45
CA THR A 646 10.96 -25.91 -11.17
C THR A 646 11.05 -25.01 -12.40
N VAL A 647 12.18 -24.32 -12.56
CA VAL A 647 12.39 -23.34 -13.63
C VAL A 647 13.62 -23.71 -14.45
N PHE A 648 13.47 -23.70 -15.75
CA PHE A 648 14.54 -23.91 -16.73
C PHE A 648 14.68 -22.73 -17.67
N GLY A 649 15.90 -22.41 -18.09
CA GLY A 649 16.23 -21.44 -19.13
C GLY A 649 16.80 -22.13 -20.37
N GLN A 650 16.26 -21.83 -21.54
CA GLN A 650 16.75 -22.40 -22.80
C GLN A 650 18.09 -21.74 -23.18
N VAL A 651 19.14 -22.54 -23.38
CA VAL A 651 20.49 -22.12 -23.77
C VAL A 651 20.70 -22.24 -25.29
#